data_7f8924099e17e62b4dad97931391fb46
#
_entry.id   7f8924099e17e62b4dad97931391fb46
#
_cell.length_a   1.000
_cell.length_b   1.000
_cell.length_c   1.000
_cell.angle_alpha   90.00
_cell.angle_beta   90.00
_cell.angle_gamma   90.00
#
_symmetry.space_group_name_H-M   'P 1'
#
loop_
_entity.id
_entity.type
_entity.pdbx_description
1 polymer ?
#
loop_
_entity_poly.entity_id
_entity_poly.type
_entity_poly.pdbx_seq_one_letter_code
_entity_poly.pdbx_strand_id
1 'polypeptide(L)'
;MKTARLLYGAAYYDEYLPVDRIETDMEMIKKAGMNVIRIAESTWSTWEPQEGVFDFTHLHRMLSCSKKHDIQVIVGTPTYAVPTWLARKYPDIITETHDGPGRYGHRQNMDIAHPMYLKHAERISRRLMEEVQPYDHVIGFQLDNETKSYDTCSSYAQKKFVDYVRTLFHDDLSLLNEAWGLDYWSNRINSWEDFPDVRGTINASLGAEYHKFQRKLVSEFLAWQSAIVQEYARPEQFITQNFDFDWRGYSFGLQPEVDQWDAAKPLTVAGCDIYHPSAQDLTGKEIAFGGAIARSLKKDNYLVLETEAQGNHGWLSYPGQLRLQAFSHLANGANCVEYWHWHSIHNAIESYWKGVLSHNLKENATYRETCRIGADFAAYSTHLVNLKKRCSAAILLDNASLDALQWFPIPDGPAYNDVFRWVFDALYEMNVECDILSAEDDIDLFSQYRLLITPALYSVSDRLANALKDYVQAGGTLLSTFKTAVADKMLKIYHDDLPHGLTEVFGMTYDQFTDAVQVGLQANAAKPAPSEKISSKTAAEAQTESSAVDMTKLVSQPRASEPKQDVSNHCVHNWMELLLPGTAETLAFYDHPHWGSHAAITGNRFGQGYAAYLGCYTDGDVLKKLLSFLCEKAGVAREEAVYPLIVKRGINDLQKEITYYFNYSEEPQETVYHGAEARVLLAGQDSPHGGNSAAPNEIPTALVKEGDRLSLSRWDFLILEEV
;
A
#
# COMPACT_ATOMS: atom_id res chain seq x y z
N MET A 1 5.42 15.59 7.85
CA MET A 1 6.67 16.32 8.22
C MET A 1 7.11 17.15 7.03
N LYS A 2 7.22 18.47 7.18
CA LYS A 2 7.86 19.30 6.16
C LYS A 2 9.37 19.23 6.31
N THR A 3 10.08 19.00 5.22
CA THR A 3 11.55 19.03 5.17
C THR A 3 12.00 20.15 4.23
N ALA A 4 13.15 20.74 4.51
CA ALA A 4 13.71 21.82 3.67
C ALA A 4 14.38 21.30 2.38
N ARG A 5 14.71 20.01 2.36
CA ARG A 5 15.38 19.35 1.22
C ARG A 5 15.00 17.88 1.16
N LEU A 6 15.14 17.29 -0.01
CA LEU A 6 15.02 15.85 -0.19
C LEU A 6 16.12 15.12 0.59
N LEU A 7 15.74 14.04 1.26
CA LEU A 7 16.66 13.09 1.87
C LEU A 7 17.00 12.02 0.84
N TYR A 8 18.28 11.70 0.72
CA TYR A 8 18.77 10.72 -0.21
C TYR A 8 19.91 9.94 0.40
N GLY A 9 19.84 8.64 0.45
CA GLY A 9 20.80 7.84 1.19
C GLY A 9 20.70 6.34 1.01
N ALA A 10 21.24 5.64 1.98
CA ALA A 10 21.19 4.19 2.06
C ALA A 10 21.28 3.72 3.51
N ALA A 11 20.77 2.53 3.80
CA ALA A 11 21.10 1.79 4.98
C ALA A 11 22.60 1.46 4.97
N TYR A 12 23.28 1.65 6.10
CA TYR A 12 24.73 1.48 6.20
C TYR A 12 25.13 0.76 7.49
N TYR A 13 25.74 -0.41 7.34
CA TYR A 13 26.17 -1.24 8.46
C TYR A 13 27.63 -1.67 8.22
N ASP A 14 28.60 -0.94 8.80
CA ASP A 14 30.00 -1.25 8.63
C ASP A 14 30.37 -2.57 9.32
N GLU A 15 29.59 -3.03 10.29
CA GLU A 15 29.72 -4.35 10.92
C GLU A 15 29.44 -5.52 9.97
N TYR A 16 28.78 -5.30 8.84
CA TYR A 16 28.55 -6.33 7.81
C TYR A 16 29.66 -6.40 6.77
N LEU A 17 30.59 -5.42 6.78
CA LEU A 17 31.66 -5.35 5.82
C LEU A 17 32.79 -6.34 6.15
N PRO A 18 33.42 -6.96 5.13
CA PRO A 18 34.55 -7.87 5.36
C PRO A 18 35.84 -7.14 5.70
N VAL A 19 35.89 -5.82 5.56
CA VAL A 19 37.04 -4.96 5.78
C VAL A 19 36.63 -3.61 6.33
N ASP A 20 37.50 -3.00 7.16
CA ASP A 20 37.27 -1.64 7.63
C ASP A 20 37.46 -0.62 6.50
N ARG A 21 36.43 0.16 6.21
CA ARG A 21 36.45 1.17 5.16
C ARG A 21 35.52 2.38 5.39
N ILE A 22 35.10 2.60 6.63
CA ILE A 22 34.12 3.62 6.98
C ILE A 22 34.46 5.00 6.39
N GLU A 23 35.72 5.46 6.46
CA GLU A 23 36.14 6.75 5.88
C GLU A 23 35.96 6.77 4.36
N THR A 24 36.39 5.70 3.66
CA THR A 24 36.24 5.58 2.21
C THR A 24 34.75 5.56 1.82
N ASP A 25 33.92 4.86 2.56
CA ASP A 25 32.50 4.78 2.26
C ASP A 25 31.79 6.12 2.50
N MET A 26 32.12 6.84 3.58
CA MET A 26 31.54 8.18 3.80
C MET A 26 31.95 9.17 2.70
N GLU A 27 33.20 9.12 2.20
CA GLU A 27 33.65 9.90 1.05
C GLU A 27 32.84 9.55 -0.22
N MET A 28 32.62 8.25 -0.47
CA MET A 28 31.87 7.78 -1.63
C MET A 28 30.37 8.12 -1.51
N ILE A 29 29.77 8.00 -0.33
CA ILE A 29 28.39 8.39 -0.03
C ILE A 29 28.21 9.89 -0.30
N LYS A 30 29.12 10.73 0.22
CA LYS A 30 29.10 12.17 -0.03
C LYS A 30 29.26 12.50 -1.51
N LYS A 31 30.20 11.83 -2.22
CA LYS A 31 30.40 11.98 -3.67
C LYS A 31 29.16 11.58 -4.47
N ALA A 32 28.41 10.59 -4.01
CA ALA A 32 27.14 10.18 -4.61
C ALA A 32 26.00 11.20 -4.40
N GLY A 33 26.25 12.30 -3.68
CA GLY A 33 25.22 13.30 -3.35
C GLY A 33 24.25 12.84 -2.28
N MET A 34 24.53 11.72 -1.64
CA MET A 34 23.75 11.23 -0.50
C MET A 34 24.00 12.10 0.72
N ASN A 35 22.94 12.43 1.46
CA ASN A 35 22.97 13.35 2.60
C ASN A 35 22.48 12.72 3.90
N VAL A 36 22.04 11.48 3.87
CA VAL A 36 21.57 10.72 5.04
C VAL A 36 22.00 9.26 4.94
N ILE A 37 22.21 8.63 6.09
CA ILE A 37 22.36 7.19 6.25
C ILE A 37 21.47 6.71 7.40
N ARG A 38 20.99 5.46 7.30
CA ARG A 38 20.27 4.77 8.38
C ARG A 38 21.18 3.70 8.96
N ILE A 39 21.23 3.61 10.28
CA ILE A 39 22.11 2.69 11.03
C ILE A 39 21.40 2.11 12.23
N ALA A 40 21.92 1.05 12.80
CA ALA A 40 21.75 0.64 14.20
C ALA A 40 20.73 -0.46 14.48
N GLU A 41 19.66 -0.60 13.75
CA GLU A 41 18.53 -1.47 14.11
C GLU A 41 18.90 -2.94 14.34
N SER A 42 20.03 -3.43 13.80
CA SER A 42 20.49 -4.82 13.95
C SER A 42 21.66 -5.03 14.93
N THR A 43 22.07 -3.99 15.66
CA THR A 43 23.40 -3.95 16.31
C THR A 43 23.37 -4.27 17.81
N TRP A 44 22.29 -4.80 18.37
CA TRP A 44 22.17 -5.05 19.82
C TRP A 44 23.29 -5.91 20.38
N SER A 45 23.62 -7.03 19.76
CA SER A 45 24.66 -7.94 20.27
C SER A 45 26.09 -7.35 20.27
N THR A 46 26.35 -6.36 19.40
CA THR A 46 27.61 -5.62 19.37
C THR A 46 27.68 -4.63 20.54
N TRP A 47 26.60 -3.95 20.84
CA TRP A 47 26.56 -2.93 21.90
C TRP A 47 26.32 -3.49 23.30
N GLU A 48 25.71 -4.65 23.41
CA GLU A 48 25.55 -5.39 24.67
C GLU A 48 26.00 -6.85 24.49
N PRO A 49 27.32 -7.11 24.39
CA PRO A 49 27.87 -8.45 24.17
C PRO A 49 27.60 -9.43 25.31
N GLN A 50 27.32 -8.91 26.51
CA GLN A 50 26.88 -9.64 27.69
C GLN A 50 25.85 -8.81 28.44
N GLU A 51 24.98 -9.46 29.19
CA GLU A 51 23.92 -8.77 29.95
C GLU A 51 24.49 -7.64 30.83
N GLY A 52 24.08 -6.42 30.56
CA GLY A 52 24.46 -5.23 31.32
C GLY A 52 25.88 -4.73 31.06
N VAL A 53 26.62 -5.34 30.14
CA VAL A 53 27.93 -4.86 29.68
C VAL A 53 27.77 -4.17 28.35
N PHE A 54 28.03 -2.87 28.32
CA PHE A 54 27.79 -2.06 27.13
C PHE A 54 29.12 -1.57 26.54
N ASP A 55 29.22 -1.62 25.20
CA ASP A 55 30.28 -1.05 24.40
C ASP A 55 29.74 -0.35 23.17
N PHE A 56 29.65 0.98 23.22
CA PHE A 56 29.18 1.82 22.13
C PHE A 56 30.29 2.44 21.28
N THR A 57 31.53 1.92 21.39
CA THR A 57 32.69 2.40 20.61
C THR A 57 32.39 2.40 19.11
N HIS A 58 31.74 1.36 18.61
CA HIS A 58 31.30 1.24 17.23
C HIS A 58 30.33 2.38 16.85
N LEU A 59 29.29 2.62 17.64
CA LEU A 59 28.29 3.69 17.40
C LEU A 59 28.94 5.07 17.34
N HIS A 60 29.80 5.39 18.30
CA HIS A 60 30.49 6.68 18.35
C HIS A 60 31.42 6.88 17.16
N ARG A 61 32.07 5.82 16.68
CA ARG A 61 32.90 5.84 15.47
C ARG A 61 32.05 6.18 14.25
N MET A 62 30.89 5.53 14.09
CA MET A 62 29.94 5.78 13.02
C MET A 62 29.43 7.22 13.02
N LEU A 63 28.93 7.67 14.16
CA LEU A 63 28.38 9.03 14.31
C LEU A 63 29.47 10.11 14.14
N SER A 64 30.70 9.87 14.61
CA SER A 64 31.79 10.83 14.43
C SER A 64 32.23 10.94 12.96
N CYS A 65 32.29 9.80 12.25
CA CYS A 65 32.68 9.78 10.85
C CYS A 65 31.59 10.43 9.96
N SER A 66 30.33 10.09 10.16
CA SER A 66 29.21 10.72 9.41
C SER A 66 29.16 12.23 9.63
N LYS A 67 29.36 12.71 10.87
CA LYS A 67 29.43 14.13 11.18
C LYS A 67 30.59 14.83 10.46
N LYS A 68 31.77 14.23 10.43
CA LYS A 68 32.95 14.74 9.71
C LYS A 68 32.69 14.96 8.23
N HIS A 69 31.86 14.10 7.61
CA HIS A 69 31.51 14.16 6.19
C HIS A 69 30.20 14.93 5.92
N ASP A 70 29.61 15.57 6.93
CA ASP A 70 28.31 16.30 6.80
C ASP A 70 27.21 15.41 6.22
N ILE A 71 27.06 14.19 6.80
CA ILE A 71 26.03 13.22 6.49
C ILE A 71 25.12 13.11 7.70
N GLN A 72 23.82 13.30 7.52
CA GLN A 72 22.81 13.15 8.55
C GLN A 72 22.57 11.66 8.85
N VAL A 73 22.04 11.36 10.04
CA VAL A 73 21.84 9.98 10.45
C VAL A 73 20.41 9.76 10.96
N ILE A 74 19.80 8.66 10.53
CA ILE A 74 18.61 8.04 11.11
C ILE A 74 19.11 6.85 11.95
N VAL A 75 18.72 6.81 13.23
CA VAL A 75 19.14 5.76 14.15
C VAL A 75 17.98 4.82 14.43
N GLY A 76 18.17 3.53 14.16
CA GLY A 76 17.18 2.50 14.47
C GLY A 76 17.30 1.96 15.89
N THR A 77 16.17 1.64 16.54
CA THR A 77 16.18 0.89 17.80
C THR A 77 16.51 -0.58 17.53
N PRO A 78 17.46 -1.21 18.27
CA PRO A 78 18.01 -2.51 17.87
C PRO A 78 17.20 -3.69 18.40
N THR A 79 15.87 -3.67 18.24
CA THR A 79 14.97 -4.57 18.95
C THR A 79 14.52 -5.78 18.14
N TYR A 80 14.66 -5.76 16.80
CA TYR A 80 14.16 -6.82 15.93
C TYR A 80 15.06 -8.07 15.83
N ALA A 81 16.27 -8.02 16.41
CA ALA A 81 17.21 -9.13 16.46
C ALA A 81 17.84 -9.23 17.84
N VAL A 82 17.59 -10.31 18.56
CA VAL A 82 18.02 -10.48 19.95
C VAL A 82 19.40 -11.11 20.06
N PRO A 83 20.24 -10.68 21.07
CA PRO A 83 21.52 -11.30 21.28
C PRO A 83 21.43 -12.74 21.79
N THR A 84 22.46 -13.55 21.49
CA THR A 84 22.55 -14.96 21.88
C THR A 84 22.45 -15.18 23.39
N TRP A 85 23.04 -14.30 24.20
CA TRP A 85 22.97 -14.41 25.66
C TRP A 85 21.54 -14.27 26.19
N LEU A 86 20.74 -13.40 25.55
CA LEU A 86 19.33 -13.17 25.93
C LEU A 86 18.47 -14.39 25.61
N ALA A 87 18.56 -14.91 24.38
CA ALA A 87 17.87 -16.14 23.98
C ALA A 87 18.29 -17.38 24.78
N ARG A 88 19.56 -17.46 25.17
CA ARG A 88 20.04 -18.54 26.04
C ARG A 88 19.47 -18.45 27.47
N LYS A 89 19.39 -17.22 28.00
CA LYS A 89 18.93 -17.01 29.37
C LYS A 89 17.41 -17.17 29.51
N TYR A 90 16.67 -16.74 28.51
CA TYR A 90 15.23 -16.78 28.42
C TYR A 90 14.81 -17.41 27.07
N PRO A 91 14.85 -18.74 26.94
CA PRO A 91 14.55 -19.39 25.66
C PRO A 91 13.13 -19.12 25.14
N ASP A 92 12.21 -18.83 26.03
CA ASP A 92 10.80 -18.53 25.76
C ASP A 92 10.52 -17.11 25.27
N ILE A 93 11.58 -16.28 25.10
CA ILE A 93 11.45 -15.02 24.36
C ILE A 93 11.36 -15.23 22.84
N ILE A 94 11.79 -16.41 22.35
CA ILE A 94 11.60 -16.77 20.95
C ILE A 94 10.15 -17.20 20.80
N THR A 95 9.45 -16.59 19.83
CA THR A 95 8.02 -16.76 19.70
C THR A 95 7.60 -18.22 19.50
N GLU A 96 6.52 -18.62 20.09
CA GLU A 96 5.78 -19.84 19.75
C GLU A 96 4.68 -19.45 18.77
N THR A 97 4.66 -20.05 17.60
CA THR A 97 3.73 -19.76 16.51
C THR A 97 2.65 -20.84 16.39
N HIS A 98 1.73 -20.70 15.44
CA HIS A 98 0.78 -21.78 15.10
C HIS A 98 1.50 -23.08 14.72
N ASP A 99 2.68 -22.99 14.08
CA ASP A 99 3.50 -24.16 13.69
C ASP A 99 4.33 -24.74 14.84
N GLY A 100 4.30 -24.11 16.00
CA GLY A 100 5.04 -24.53 17.19
C GLY A 100 6.16 -23.59 17.60
N PRO A 101 7.06 -24.03 18.52
CA PRO A 101 8.09 -23.17 19.08
C PRO A 101 9.13 -22.75 18.03
N GLY A 102 9.39 -21.46 17.97
CA GLY A 102 10.45 -20.88 17.15
C GLY A 102 11.84 -21.31 17.60
N ARG A 103 12.84 -21.02 16.78
CA ARG A 103 14.26 -21.31 17.06
C ARG A 103 15.11 -20.06 16.92
N TYR A 104 16.09 -19.92 17.79
CA TYR A 104 17.09 -18.87 17.66
C TYR A 104 17.84 -18.97 16.32
N GLY A 105 18.17 -17.82 15.74
CA GLY A 105 18.98 -17.71 14.52
C GLY A 105 18.33 -16.90 13.40
N HIS A 106 17.05 -16.64 13.50
CA HIS A 106 16.34 -15.69 12.64
C HIS A 106 16.24 -14.31 13.30
N ARG A 107 16.12 -13.27 12.49
CA ARG A 107 15.59 -11.98 12.93
C ARG A 107 14.06 -12.07 13.05
N GLN A 108 13.42 -11.11 13.73
CA GLN A 108 11.97 -10.98 13.75
C GLN A 108 11.23 -12.27 14.20
N ASN A 109 11.72 -12.87 15.27
CA ASN A 109 11.14 -14.09 15.83
C ASN A 109 11.04 -14.06 17.36
N MET A 110 11.05 -12.85 17.94
CA MET A 110 10.86 -12.65 19.37
C MET A 110 9.38 -12.45 19.69
N ASP A 111 9.00 -12.91 20.89
CA ASP A 111 7.67 -12.66 21.41
C ASP A 111 7.55 -11.24 21.98
N ILE A 112 6.92 -10.35 21.23
CA ILE A 112 6.69 -8.95 21.65
C ILE A 112 5.73 -8.80 22.84
N ALA A 113 5.09 -9.91 23.29
CA ALA A 113 4.30 -9.95 24.50
C ALA A 113 5.12 -10.37 25.73
N HIS A 114 6.34 -10.89 25.54
CA HIS A 114 7.13 -11.49 26.62
C HIS A 114 7.76 -10.45 27.54
N PRO A 115 7.51 -10.47 28.86
CA PRO A 115 7.93 -9.40 29.78
C PRO A 115 9.45 -9.25 29.90
N MET A 116 10.22 -10.35 29.78
CA MET A 116 11.69 -10.27 29.86
C MET A 116 12.29 -9.74 28.56
N TYR A 117 11.71 -10.05 27.39
CA TYR A 117 12.10 -9.41 26.15
C TYR A 117 11.89 -7.88 26.24
N LEU A 118 10.68 -7.44 26.59
CA LEU A 118 10.35 -6.01 26.72
C LEU A 118 11.30 -5.30 27.71
N LYS A 119 11.59 -5.91 28.88
CA LYS A 119 12.51 -5.33 29.85
C LYS A 119 13.90 -5.08 29.29
N HIS A 120 14.45 -6.02 28.53
CA HIS A 120 15.79 -5.90 27.95
C HIS A 120 15.80 -4.99 26.72
N ALA A 121 14.75 -5.01 25.90
CA ALA A 121 14.54 -4.11 24.78
C ALA A 121 14.44 -2.64 25.24
N GLU A 122 13.72 -2.37 26.33
CA GLU A 122 13.70 -1.03 26.95
C GLU A 122 15.10 -0.60 27.39
N ARG A 123 15.83 -1.47 28.06
CA ARG A 123 17.17 -1.15 28.58
C ARG A 123 18.11 -0.75 27.46
N ILE A 124 18.20 -1.55 26.38
CA ILE A 124 19.11 -1.23 25.27
C ILE A 124 18.65 0.03 24.53
N SER A 125 17.34 0.22 24.32
CA SER A 125 16.82 1.41 23.68
C SER A 125 17.16 2.68 24.47
N ARG A 126 16.94 2.68 25.79
CA ARG A 126 17.32 3.81 26.65
C ARG A 126 18.83 4.09 26.61
N ARG A 127 19.65 3.06 26.70
CA ARG A 127 21.12 3.21 26.60
C ARG A 127 21.54 3.79 25.25
N LEU A 128 20.96 3.31 24.15
CA LEU A 128 21.22 3.88 22.82
C LEU A 128 20.83 5.36 22.77
N MET A 129 19.66 5.70 23.27
CA MET A 129 19.18 7.10 23.27
C MET A 129 20.09 8.03 24.06
N GLU A 130 20.62 7.58 25.21
CA GLU A 130 21.60 8.34 26.02
C GLU A 130 22.89 8.60 25.21
N GLU A 131 23.39 7.60 24.48
CA GLU A 131 24.65 7.69 23.71
C GLU A 131 24.54 8.56 22.44
N VAL A 132 23.33 8.64 21.81
CA VAL A 132 23.13 9.45 20.61
C VAL A 132 22.81 10.92 20.87
N GLN A 133 22.38 11.29 22.08
CA GLN A 133 22.00 12.66 22.45
C GLN A 133 23.02 13.75 22.04
N PRO A 134 24.36 13.54 22.22
CA PRO A 134 25.35 14.56 21.89
C PRO A 134 25.50 14.86 20.39
N TYR A 135 24.86 14.08 19.52
CA TYR A 135 25.05 14.16 18.07
C TYR A 135 23.90 14.92 17.40
N ASP A 136 24.13 16.19 17.09
CA ASP A 136 23.15 17.12 16.49
C ASP A 136 22.74 16.76 15.05
N HIS A 137 23.55 16.01 14.32
CA HIS A 137 23.27 15.54 12.96
C HIS A 137 22.43 14.23 12.91
N VAL A 138 22.06 13.66 14.06
CA VAL A 138 20.99 12.64 14.15
C VAL A 138 19.66 13.35 13.97
N ILE A 139 18.96 13.08 12.85
CA ILE A 139 17.76 13.81 12.43
C ILE A 139 16.45 13.10 12.78
N GLY A 140 16.52 11.82 13.11
CA GLY A 140 15.35 11.04 13.45
C GLY A 140 15.69 9.63 13.92
N PHE A 141 14.63 8.92 14.30
CA PHE A 141 14.69 7.57 14.84
C PHE A 141 13.73 6.67 14.11
N GLN A 142 14.21 5.48 13.70
CA GLN A 142 13.37 4.39 13.27
C GLN A 142 13.11 3.46 14.46
N LEU A 143 11.86 3.10 14.70
CA LEU A 143 11.50 2.13 15.72
C LEU A 143 11.60 0.74 15.13
N ASP A 144 12.36 -0.16 15.76
CA ASP A 144 12.46 -1.56 15.35
C ASP A 144 12.76 -1.71 13.83
N ASN A 145 12.33 -2.80 13.20
CA ASN A 145 12.45 -3.01 11.76
C ASN A 145 11.31 -3.87 11.24
N GLU A 146 10.55 -3.39 10.24
CA GLU A 146 9.43 -4.12 9.61
C GLU A 146 8.57 -4.89 10.64
N THR A 147 8.17 -4.22 11.70
CA THR A 147 7.59 -4.83 12.89
C THR A 147 6.28 -5.55 12.59
N LYS A 148 6.18 -6.79 13.01
CA LYS A 148 5.02 -7.68 12.83
C LYS A 148 4.68 -8.39 14.14
N SER A 149 3.57 -9.11 14.14
CA SER A 149 3.18 -9.98 15.26
C SER A 149 4.04 -11.25 15.35
N TYR A 150 4.70 -11.60 14.26
CA TYR A 150 5.51 -12.84 14.12
C TYR A 150 4.70 -14.10 14.45
N ASP A 151 3.41 -14.06 14.22
CA ASP A 151 2.45 -15.15 14.51
C ASP A 151 2.52 -15.66 15.97
N THR A 152 2.81 -14.75 16.93
CA THR A 152 2.97 -15.20 18.32
C THR A 152 1.70 -15.80 18.91
N CYS A 153 1.80 -17.06 19.35
CA CYS A 153 0.78 -17.83 20.07
C CYS A 153 1.29 -18.29 21.45
N SER A 154 2.31 -17.62 21.99
CA SER A 154 2.90 -17.94 23.28
C SER A 154 1.89 -17.89 24.42
N SER A 155 2.21 -18.53 25.54
CA SER A 155 1.38 -18.45 26.73
C SER A 155 1.18 -17.00 27.24
N TYR A 156 2.14 -16.10 26.98
CA TYR A 156 2.02 -14.69 27.32
C TYR A 156 1.03 -13.98 26.39
N ALA A 157 1.13 -14.22 25.09
CA ALA A 157 0.21 -13.65 24.10
C ALA A 157 -1.22 -14.16 24.33
N GLN A 158 -1.41 -15.47 24.54
CA GLN A 158 -2.73 -16.04 24.79
C GLN A 158 -3.35 -15.53 26.10
N LYS A 159 -2.56 -15.37 27.17
CA LYS A 159 -3.07 -14.77 28.40
C LYS A 159 -3.52 -13.31 28.18
N LYS A 160 -2.70 -12.50 27.51
CA LYS A 160 -3.09 -11.11 27.16
C LYS A 160 -4.34 -11.09 26.28
N PHE A 161 -4.49 -12.06 25.39
CA PHE A 161 -5.70 -12.19 24.55
C PHE A 161 -6.94 -12.45 25.38
N VAL A 162 -6.88 -13.38 26.34
CA VAL A 162 -8.01 -13.63 27.26
C VAL A 162 -8.38 -12.36 28.03
N ASP A 163 -7.40 -11.62 28.56
CA ASP A 163 -7.64 -10.35 29.26
C ASP A 163 -8.26 -9.29 28.31
N TYR A 164 -7.82 -9.23 27.07
CA TYR A 164 -8.38 -8.37 26.03
C TYR A 164 -9.84 -8.74 25.73
N VAL A 165 -10.14 -10.04 25.52
CA VAL A 165 -11.50 -10.55 25.24
C VAL A 165 -12.43 -10.31 26.42
N ARG A 166 -11.96 -10.49 27.66
CA ARG A 166 -12.73 -10.15 28.88
C ARG A 166 -13.13 -8.66 28.89
N THR A 167 -12.20 -7.78 28.50
CA THR A 167 -12.50 -6.36 28.39
C THR A 167 -13.51 -6.07 27.28
N LEU A 168 -13.34 -6.70 26.11
CA LEU A 168 -14.19 -6.53 24.94
C LEU A 168 -15.65 -6.92 25.23
N PHE A 169 -15.86 -8.01 25.98
CA PHE A 169 -17.17 -8.54 26.34
C PHE A 169 -17.63 -8.20 27.76
N HIS A 170 -17.00 -7.20 28.42
CA HIS A 170 -17.35 -6.76 29.75
C HIS A 170 -17.40 -7.89 30.80
N ASP A 171 -16.52 -8.88 30.67
CA ASP A 171 -16.43 -10.08 31.52
C ASP A 171 -17.66 -11.00 31.41
N ASP A 172 -18.50 -10.84 30.37
CA ASP A 172 -19.73 -11.61 30.14
C ASP A 172 -19.54 -12.69 29.07
N LEU A 173 -19.39 -13.93 29.51
CA LEU A 173 -19.28 -15.10 28.63
C LEU A 173 -20.55 -15.37 27.81
N SER A 174 -21.71 -14.91 28.23
CA SER A 174 -22.94 -15.07 27.45
C SER A 174 -22.90 -14.20 26.19
N LEU A 175 -22.46 -12.94 26.32
CA LEU A 175 -22.28 -12.04 25.19
C LEU A 175 -21.21 -12.58 24.23
N LEU A 176 -20.08 -13.09 24.75
CA LEU A 176 -19.02 -13.69 23.95
C LEU A 176 -19.53 -14.89 23.14
N ASN A 177 -20.19 -15.85 23.82
CA ASN A 177 -20.70 -17.07 23.18
C ASN A 177 -21.75 -16.75 22.09
N GLU A 178 -22.60 -15.76 22.32
CA GLU A 178 -23.59 -15.31 21.36
C GLU A 178 -22.91 -14.61 20.15
N ALA A 179 -22.00 -13.68 20.41
CA ALA A 179 -21.31 -12.93 19.35
C ALA A 179 -20.51 -13.83 18.41
N TRP A 180 -19.78 -14.80 18.98
CA TRP A 180 -18.93 -15.72 18.21
C TRP A 180 -19.64 -17.00 17.77
N GLY A 181 -20.90 -17.21 18.18
CA GLY A 181 -21.68 -18.39 17.78
C GLY A 181 -21.09 -19.73 18.31
N LEU A 182 -20.55 -19.73 19.53
CA LEU A 182 -19.79 -20.86 20.07
C LEU A 182 -20.64 -22.07 20.46
N ASP A 183 -21.95 -22.01 20.36
CA ASP A 183 -22.79 -23.18 20.51
C ASP A 183 -22.61 -24.19 19.36
N TYR A 184 -22.07 -23.76 18.23
CA TYR A 184 -21.78 -24.64 17.10
C TYR A 184 -20.69 -25.65 17.46
N TRP A 185 -21.00 -26.92 17.29
CA TRP A 185 -20.14 -28.07 17.64
C TRP A 185 -19.61 -28.05 19.06
N SER A 186 -20.39 -27.51 20.00
CA SER A 186 -20.07 -27.56 21.45
C SER A 186 -18.80 -26.76 21.84
N ASN A 187 -18.51 -25.71 21.13
CA ASN A 187 -17.35 -24.84 21.42
C ASN A 187 -17.64 -23.77 22.50
N ARG A 188 -18.84 -23.81 23.12
CA ARG A 188 -19.26 -22.86 24.13
C ARG A 188 -18.27 -22.78 25.31
N ILE A 189 -17.83 -21.57 25.65
CA ILE A 189 -16.96 -21.30 26.79
C ILE A 189 -17.85 -20.99 28.01
N ASN A 190 -17.74 -21.77 29.08
CA ASN A 190 -18.55 -21.59 30.28
C ASN A 190 -17.78 -21.04 31.49
N SER A 191 -16.44 -21.00 31.41
CA SER A 191 -15.54 -20.40 32.37
C SER A 191 -14.35 -19.79 31.65
N TRP A 192 -13.81 -18.67 32.14
CA TRP A 192 -12.61 -18.06 31.58
C TRP A 192 -11.36 -18.95 31.71
N GLU A 193 -11.35 -19.83 32.70
CA GLU A 193 -10.29 -20.83 32.91
C GLU A 193 -10.28 -21.92 31.81
N ASP A 194 -11.43 -22.14 31.17
CA ASP A 194 -11.60 -23.08 30.07
C ASP A 194 -11.40 -22.48 28.69
N PHE A 195 -10.89 -21.25 28.61
CA PHE A 195 -10.64 -20.59 27.33
C PHE A 195 -9.65 -21.41 26.50
N PRO A 196 -10.01 -21.82 25.25
CA PRO A 196 -9.19 -22.74 24.48
C PRO A 196 -7.91 -22.11 23.96
N ASP A 197 -6.92 -22.95 23.63
CA ASP A 197 -5.77 -22.55 22.85
C ASP A 197 -6.22 -22.08 21.46
N VAL A 198 -5.78 -20.87 21.05
CA VAL A 198 -6.21 -20.24 19.81
C VAL A 198 -5.80 -21.03 18.57
N ARG A 199 -4.69 -21.79 18.63
CA ARG A 199 -4.13 -22.55 17.50
C ARG A 199 -5.05 -23.66 16.97
N GLY A 200 -5.95 -24.16 17.81
CA GLY A 200 -6.88 -25.22 17.43
C GLY A 200 -8.26 -24.74 16.98
N THR A 201 -8.49 -23.43 16.93
CA THR A 201 -9.83 -22.94 16.62
C THR A 201 -10.23 -23.22 15.18
N ILE A 202 -11.51 -23.60 15.02
CA ILE A 202 -12.21 -23.64 13.73
C ILE A 202 -13.25 -22.52 13.64
N ASN A 203 -13.37 -21.71 14.67
CA ASN A 203 -14.32 -20.60 14.75
C ASN A 203 -13.67 -19.35 14.15
N ALA A 204 -14.21 -18.86 13.04
CA ALA A 204 -13.68 -17.71 12.32
C ALA A 204 -13.69 -16.42 13.17
N SER A 205 -14.71 -16.25 14.03
CA SER A 205 -14.80 -15.06 14.90
C SER A 205 -13.66 -15.03 15.92
N LEU A 206 -13.39 -16.17 16.59
CA LEU A 206 -12.28 -16.28 17.53
C LEU A 206 -10.94 -16.10 16.81
N GLY A 207 -10.74 -16.76 15.68
CA GLY A 207 -9.48 -16.68 14.92
C GLY A 207 -9.19 -15.28 14.38
N ALA A 208 -10.18 -14.64 13.79
CA ALA A 208 -10.02 -13.26 13.28
C ALA A 208 -9.83 -12.25 14.42
N GLU A 209 -10.52 -12.41 15.57
CA GLU A 209 -10.29 -11.55 16.73
C GLU A 209 -8.88 -11.74 17.31
N TYR A 210 -8.33 -12.98 17.22
CA TYR A 210 -6.93 -13.20 17.60
C TYR A 210 -5.95 -12.51 16.64
N HIS A 211 -6.15 -12.57 15.33
CA HIS A 211 -5.34 -11.82 14.37
C HIS A 211 -5.41 -10.31 14.60
N LYS A 212 -6.60 -9.79 14.89
CA LYS A 212 -6.77 -8.37 15.24
C LYS A 212 -6.03 -8.02 16.54
N PHE A 213 -6.08 -8.90 17.54
CA PHE A 213 -5.31 -8.75 18.77
C PHE A 213 -3.80 -8.80 18.52
N GLN A 214 -3.31 -9.69 17.65
CA GLN A 214 -1.90 -9.75 17.27
C GLN A 214 -1.45 -8.42 16.63
N ARG A 215 -2.23 -7.85 15.71
CA ARG A 215 -1.96 -6.49 15.15
C ARG A 215 -1.97 -5.41 16.24
N LYS A 216 -2.87 -5.50 17.19
CA LYS A 216 -2.90 -4.59 18.35
C LYS A 216 -1.63 -4.69 19.20
N LEU A 217 -1.07 -5.88 19.41
CA LEU A 217 0.21 -6.04 20.10
C LEU A 217 1.34 -5.29 19.37
N VAL A 218 1.36 -5.30 18.05
CA VAL A 218 2.33 -4.54 17.25
C VAL A 218 2.17 -3.04 17.47
N SER A 219 0.94 -2.53 17.40
CA SER A 219 0.65 -1.11 17.64
C SER A 219 1.05 -0.68 19.05
N GLU A 220 0.77 -1.51 20.06
CA GLU A 220 1.18 -1.25 21.45
C GLU A 220 2.70 -1.27 21.62
N PHE A 221 3.39 -2.20 20.96
CA PHE A 221 4.84 -2.31 21.00
C PHE A 221 5.53 -1.08 20.39
N LEU A 222 5.05 -0.64 19.23
CA LEU A 222 5.56 0.58 18.59
C LEU A 222 5.23 1.85 19.39
N ALA A 223 4.04 1.94 19.98
CA ALA A 223 3.67 3.05 20.84
C ALA A 223 4.56 3.12 22.10
N TRP A 224 4.84 1.97 22.69
CA TRP A 224 5.75 1.84 23.83
C TRP A 224 7.19 2.26 23.47
N GLN A 225 7.74 1.80 22.34
CA GLN A 225 9.07 2.23 21.88
C GLN A 225 9.09 3.73 21.57
N SER A 226 8.05 4.25 20.90
CA SER A 226 7.92 5.67 20.60
C SER A 226 7.95 6.52 21.88
N ALA A 227 7.25 6.09 22.94
CA ALA A 227 7.26 6.78 24.21
C ALA A 227 8.67 6.85 24.84
N ILE A 228 9.43 5.75 24.78
CA ILE A 228 10.83 5.72 25.24
C ILE A 228 11.68 6.71 24.45
N VAL A 229 11.60 6.68 23.12
CA VAL A 229 12.39 7.56 22.24
C VAL A 229 12.03 9.02 22.46
N GLN A 230 10.75 9.34 22.66
CA GLN A 230 10.26 10.71 22.90
C GLN A 230 10.83 11.33 24.18
N GLU A 231 11.19 10.55 25.19
CA GLU A 231 11.83 11.07 26.41
C GLU A 231 13.21 11.72 26.13
N TYR A 232 13.86 11.36 25.04
CA TYR A 232 15.22 11.79 24.67
C TYR A 232 15.27 12.62 23.38
N ALA A 233 14.31 12.42 22.48
CA ALA A 233 14.29 13.08 21.18
C ALA A 233 14.10 14.59 21.29
N ARG A 234 14.84 15.33 20.47
CA ARG A 234 14.66 16.78 20.32
C ARG A 234 13.41 17.05 19.47
N PRO A 235 12.76 18.24 19.61
CA PRO A 235 11.52 18.55 18.89
C PRO A 235 11.62 18.49 17.37
N GLU A 236 12.81 18.72 16.80
CA GLU A 236 13.08 18.68 15.38
C GLU A 236 13.34 17.26 14.83
N GLN A 237 13.61 16.29 15.70
CA GLN A 237 13.86 14.90 15.31
C GLN A 237 12.55 14.17 15.08
N PHE A 238 12.46 13.46 13.96
CA PHE A 238 11.28 12.65 13.68
C PHE A 238 11.40 11.24 14.28
N ILE A 239 10.24 10.62 14.45
CA ILE A 239 10.11 9.21 14.82
C ILE A 239 9.32 8.54 13.72
N THR A 240 9.85 7.46 13.18
CA THR A 240 9.27 6.69 12.08
C THR A 240 9.40 5.18 12.31
N GLN A 241 8.81 4.41 11.42
CA GLN A 241 8.97 2.97 11.32
C GLN A 241 8.95 2.60 9.84
N ASN A 242 9.74 1.63 9.43
CA ASN A 242 9.80 1.14 8.06
C ASN A 242 8.77 0.03 7.86
N PHE A 243 7.51 0.41 7.55
CA PHE A 243 6.46 -0.55 7.26
C PHE A 243 6.74 -1.29 5.96
N ASP A 244 6.70 -2.61 6.00
CA ASP A 244 6.75 -3.46 4.82
C ASP A 244 5.35 -3.83 4.34
N PHE A 245 5.30 -4.62 3.28
CA PHE A 245 4.09 -5.07 2.62
C PHE A 245 4.08 -6.61 2.51
N ASP A 246 2.91 -7.19 2.22
CA ASP A 246 2.79 -8.62 1.93
C ASP A 246 3.44 -8.91 0.57
N TRP A 247 4.73 -9.29 0.61
CA TRP A 247 5.52 -9.57 -0.59
C TRP A 247 5.11 -10.90 -1.24
N ARG A 248 4.74 -10.84 -2.52
CA ARG A 248 4.15 -11.95 -3.25
C ARG A 248 4.98 -12.28 -4.51
N GLY A 249 6.27 -12.30 -4.35
CA GLY A 249 7.23 -12.58 -5.41
C GLY A 249 7.65 -11.35 -6.22
N TYR A 250 6.77 -10.75 -6.99
CA TYR A 250 7.01 -9.53 -7.78
C TYR A 250 5.85 -8.53 -7.67
N SER A 251 5.01 -8.73 -6.72
CA SER A 251 3.91 -7.85 -6.35
C SER A 251 3.75 -7.88 -4.84
N PHE A 252 3.08 -6.90 -4.26
CA PHE A 252 2.75 -6.93 -2.85
C PHE A 252 1.35 -6.37 -2.58
N GLY A 253 0.82 -6.74 -1.43
CA GLY A 253 -0.44 -6.29 -0.89
C GLY A 253 -0.28 -5.71 0.50
N LEU A 254 -1.40 -5.54 1.18
CA LEU A 254 -1.44 -5.14 2.58
C LEU A 254 -0.77 -6.21 3.45
N GLN A 255 0.09 -5.79 4.38
CA GLN A 255 0.69 -6.68 5.37
C GLN A 255 -0.36 -7.19 6.37
N PRO A 256 -0.62 -8.52 6.47
CA PRO A 256 -1.68 -9.04 7.32
C PRO A 256 -1.35 -9.00 8.81
N GLU A 257 -0.07 -8.96 9.19
CA GLU A 257 0.39 -9.05 10.58
C GLU A 257 0.50 -7.71 11.30
N VAL A 258 0.15 -6.60 10.65
CA VAL A 258 0.14 -5.25 11.23
C VAL A 258 -1.04 -4.43 10.73
N ASP A 259 -1.69 -3.71 11.63
CA ASP A 259 -2.57 -2.61 11.25
C ASP A 259 -1.73 -1.34 11.12
N GLN A 260 -1.34 -1.01 9.89
CA GLN A 260 -0.42 0.09 9.63
C GLN A 260 -1.01 1.45 10.04
N TRP A 261 -2.35 1.64 9.95
CA TRP A 261 -3.01 2.89 10.40
C TRP A 261 -2.90 3.07 11.91
N ASP A 262 -3.17 2.00 12.67
CA ASP A 262 -3.07 2.04 14.13
C ASP A 262 -1.60 2.14 14.58
N ALA A 263 -0.73 1.36 13.99
CA ALA A 263 0.70 1.33 14.27
C ALA A 263 1.41 2.66 13.94
N ALA A 264 0.92 3.42 12.96
CA ALA A 264 1.47 4.73 12.60
C ALA A 264 1.05 5.87 13.54
N LYS A 265 0.03 5.69 14.39
CA LYS A 265 -0.47 6.77 15.28
C LYS A 265 0.63 7.42 16.12
N PRO A 266 1.52 6.67 16.79
CA PRO A 266 2.56 7.23 17.66
C PRO A 266 3.76 7.82 16.87
N LEU A 267 3.82 7.65 15.56
CA LEU A 267 4.90 8.15 14.72
C LEU A 267 4.69 9.62 14.32
N THR A 268 5.77 10.34 14.06
CA THR A 268 5.69 11.72 13.56
C THR A 268 5.65 11.80 12.04
N VAL A 269 6.20 10.80 11.36
CA VAL A 269 6.18 10.64 9.90
C VAL A 269 6.07 9.15 9.55
N ALA A 270 5.34 8.83 8.49
CA ALA A 270 5.29 7.47 7.97
C ALA A 270 6.59 7.13 7.23
N GLY A 271 7.11 5.94 7.44
CA GLY A 271 8.17 5.33 6.66
C GLY A 271 7.70 4.01 6.06
N CYS A 272 8.33 3.58 4.99
CA CYS A 272 8.01 2.31 4.36
C CYS A 272 9.18 1.75 3.57
N ASP A 273 9.11 0.45 3.31
CA ASP A 273 10.04 -0.31 2.48
C ASP A 273 9.31 -0.74 1.21
N ILE A 274 9.70 -0.16 0.09
CA ILE A 274 9.06 -0.43 -1.20
C ILE A 274 10.06 -1.12 -2.11
N TYR A 275 9.95 -2.44 -2.22
CA TYR A 275 10.68 -3.25 -3.18
C TYR A 275 9.80 -3.55 -4.39
N HIS A 276 10.38 -3.66 -5.57
CA HIS A 276 9.64 -3.85 -6.82
C HIS A 276 10.50 -4.54 -7.88
N PRO A 277 9.90 -5.15 -8.89
CA PRO A 277 10.62 -5.64 -10.06
C PRO A 277 11.36 -4.53 -10.78
N SER A 278 12.47 -4.89 -11.41
CA SER A 278 13.26 -4.03 -12.32
C SER A 278 13.45 -4.71 -13.67
N ALA A 279 14.27 -4.15 -14.53
CA ALA A 279 14.47 -4.59 -15.91
C ALA A 279 13.15 -4.57 -16.70
N GLN A 280 12.83 -5.64 -17.43
CA GLN A 280 11.60 -5.72 -18.25
C GLN A 280 10.30 -5.76 -17.41
N ASP A 281 10.40 -6.09 -16.13
CA ASP A 281 9.25 -6.26 -15.24
C ASP A 281 8.90 -4.98 -14.43
N LEU A 282 9.65 -3.90 -14.65
CA LEU A 282 9.38 -2.61 -13.99
C LEU A 282 8.10 -1.99 -14.52
N THR A 283 7.09 -1.83 -13.69
CA THR A 283 5.79 -1.26 -14.05
C THR A 283 5.46 0.06 -13.33
N GLY A 284 6.16 0.35 -12.23
CA GLY A 284 5.84 1.45 -11.32
C GLY A 284 4.62 1.24 -10.44
N LYS A 285 3.88 0.12 -10.59
CA LYS A 285 2.67 -0.18 -9.81
C LYS A 285 2.95 -0.32 -8.32
N GLU A 286 4.02 -1.04 -7.97
CA GLU A 286 4.43 -1.27 -6.59
C GLU A 286 4.83 0.04 -5.90
N ILE A 287 5.59 0.89 -6.59
CA ILE A 287 5.97 2.22 -6.10
C ILE A 287 4.72 3.07 -5.83
N ALA A 288 3.76 3.04 -6.76
CA ALA A 288 2.51 3.80 -6.63
C ALA A 288 1.63 3.25 -5.48
N PHE A 289 1.51 1.93 -5.36
CA PHE A 289 0.71 1.27 -4.33
C PHE A 289 1.29 1.53 -2.92
N GLY A 290 2.57 1.22 -2.72
CA GLY A 290 3.24 1.45 -1.44
C GLY A 290 3.23 2.94 -1.06
N GLY A 291 3.47 3.82 -2.03
CA GLY A 291 3.39 5.27 -1.82
C GLY A 291 1.98 5.75 -1.46
N ALA A 292 0.92 5.20 -2.04
CA ALA A 292 -0.45 5.55 -1.70
C ALA A 292 -0.79 5.14 -0.26
N ILE A 293 -0.40 3.95 0.18
CA ILE A 293 -0.57 3.50 1.57
C ILE A 293 0.24 4.40 2.50
N ALA A 294 1.55 4.54 2.30
CA ALA A 294 2.43 5.31 3.19
C ALA A 294 1.96 6.76 3.36
N ARG A 295 1.54 7.41 2.27
CA ARG A 295 0.96 8.76 2.31
C ARG A 295 -0.32 8.81 3.15
N SER A 296 -1.15 7.79 3.05
CA SER A 296 -2.44 7.74 3.75
C SER A 296 -2.30 7.55 5.25
N LEU A 297 -1.23 6.90 5.75
CA LEU A 297 -1.03 6.64 7.18
C LEU A 297 -0.98 7.91 8.03
N LYS A 298 -0.32 8.97 7.53
CA LYS A 298 -0.21 10.26 8.23
C LYS A 298 -0.87 11.40 7.46
N LYS A 299 -1.52 11.12 6.30
CA LYS A 299 -2.14 12.12 5.42
C LYS A 299 -1.16 13.22 4.99
N ASP A 300 0.10 12.83 4.83
CA ASP A 300 1.22 13.72 4.54
C ASP A 300 2.31 12.99 3.74
N ASN A 301 3.37 13.71 3.35
CA ASN A 301 4.56 13.12 2.74
C ASN A 301 5.20 12.07 3.68
N TYR A 302 5.90 11.13 3.09
CA TYR A 302 6.46 9.96 3.77
C TYR A 302 7.93 9.74 3.41
N LEU A 303 8.56 8.77 4.05
CA LEU A 303 9.94 8.38 3.82
C LEU A 303 9.97 6.97 3.21
N VAL A 304 10.73 6.78 2.13
CA VAL A 304 11.12 5.46 1.65
C VAL A 304 12.45 5.14 2.31
N LEU A 305 12.42 4.24 3.30
CA LEU A 305 13.56 3.89 4.13
C LEU A 305 14.32 2.68 3.57
N GLU A 306 13.66 1.91 2.69
CA GLU A 306 14.29 0.87 1.90
C GLU A 306 13.66 0.78 0.51
N THR A 307 14.53 0.69 -0.49
CA THR A 307 14.21 0.21 -1.83
C THR A 307 15.47 -0.42 -2.44
N GLU A 308 15.34 -1.24 -3.49
CA GLU A 308 16.51 -1.88 -4.08
C GLU A 308 17.39 -0.91 -4.86
N ALA A 309 18.72 -1.14 -4.83
CA ALA A 309 19.69 -0.48 -5.72
C ALA A 309 20.01 -1.37 -6.94
N GLN A 310 20.54 -2.58 -6.74
CA GLN A 310 20.78 -3.56 -7.78
C GLN A 310 19.78 -4.72 -7.75
N GLY A 311 18.89 -4.74 -6.76
CA GLY A 311 17.90 -5.78 -6.53
C GLY A 311 18.48 -7.10 -6.03
N ASN A 312 17.57 -8.01 -5.71
CA ASN A 312 17.88 -9.38 -5.34
C ASN A 312 17.83 -10.28 -6.58
N HIS A 313 18.71 -11.24 -6.68
CA HIS A 313 18.80 -12.20 -7.80
C HIS A 313 18.78 -11.54 -9.20
N GLY A 314 17.73 -11.68 -9.99
CA GLY A 314 17.68 -11.38 -11.41
C GLY A 314 17.26 -9.96 -11.79
N TRP A 315 16.95 -9.07 -10.85
CA TRP A 315 16.34 -7.77 -11.15
C TRP A 315 17.31 -6.59 -11.19
N LEU A 316 18.47 -6.76 -11.79
CA LEU A 316 19.36 -5.62 -12.02
C LEU A 316 18.67 -4.62 -12.96
N SER A 317 18.52 -3.39 -12.52
CA SER A 317 17.93 -2.30 -13.30
C SER A 317 18.67 -2.06 -14.62
N TYR A 318 17.96 -1.80 -15.69
CA TYR A 318 18.56 -1.29 -16.91
C TYR A 318 19.11 0.11 -16.70
N PRO A 319 20.14 0.56 -17.48
CA PRO A 319 20.65 1.92 -17.38
C PRO A 319 19.53 2.96 -17.51
N GLY A 320 19.45 3.88 -16.55
CA GLY A 320 18.40 4.91 -16.46
C GLY A 320 17.19 4.53 -15.59
N GLN A 321 16.95 3.23 -15.36
CA GLN A 321 15.79 2.79 -14.57
C GLN A 321 15.90 3.15 -13.09
N LEU A 322 17.09 3.10 -12.48
CA LEU A 322 17.24 3.48 -11.07
C LEU A 322 16.87 4.95 -10.85
N ARG A 323 17.22 5.81 -11.82
CA ARG A 323 16.83 7.21 -11.81
C ARG A 323 15.31 7.39 -12.00
N LEU A 324 14.71 6.68 -12.94
CA LEU A 324 13.25 6.66 -13.14
C LEU A 324 12.51 6.21 -11.86
N GLN A 325 12.99 5.15 -11.19
CA GLN A 325 12.44 4.65 -9.93
C GLN A 325 12.52 5.71 -8.82
N ALA A 326 13.67 6.38 -8.66
CA ALA A 326 13.85 7.41 -7.64
C ALA A 326 12.84 8.57 -7.82
N PHE A 327 12.66 9.06 -9.04
CA PHE A 327 11.66 10.10 -9.33
C PHE A 327 10.22 9.58 -9.24
N SER A 328 9.96 8.30 -9.47
CA SER A 328 8.66 7.68 -9.24
C SER A 328 8.26 7.74 -7.76
N HIS A 329 9.18 7.49 -6.83
CA HIS A 329 8.93 7.65 -5.40
C HIS A 329 8.56 9.12 -5.07
N LEU A 330 9.31 10.10 -5.59
CA LEU A 330 9.00 11.52 -5.37
C LEU A 330 7.63 11.91 -5.94
N ALA A 331 7.29 11.42 -7.14
CA ALA A 331 6.00 11.68 -7.78
C ALA A 331 4.80 11.15 -6.98
N ASN A 332 5.01 10.15 -6.12
CA ASN A 332 4.01 9.64 -5.19
C ASN A 332 4.04 10.34 -3.81
N GLY A 333 4.93 11.30 -3.59
CA GLY A 333 4.96 12.13 -2.39
C GLY A 333 6.04 11.76 -1.37
N ALA A 334 7.03 10.93 -1.74
CA ALA A 334 8.17 10.65 -0.87
C ALA A 334 9.07 11.88 -0.69
N ASN A 335 9.56 12.12 0.52
CA ASN A 335 10.58 13.13 0.84
C ASN A 335 11.97 12.51 1.09
N CYS A 336 12.06 11.20 1.12
CA CYS A 336 13.27 10.43 1.31
C CYS A 336 13.29 9.23 0.38
N VAL A 337 14.48 8.91 -0.14
CA VAL A 337 14.74 7.64 -0.82
C VAL A 337 16.05 7.09 -0.29
N GLU A 338 15.99 5.96 0.42
CA GLU A 338 17.14 5.22 0.92
C GLU A 338 17.18 3.82 0.31
N TYR A 339 18.37 3.41 -0.09
CA TYR A 339 18.58 2.09 -0.67
C TYR A 339 18.90 1.06 0.41
N TRP A 340 18.34 -0.12 0.30
CA TRP A 340 18.86 -1.34 0.86
C TRP A 340 19.78 -1.98 -0.16
N HIS A 341 21.10 -1.85 -0.12
CA HIS A 341 21.78 -1.14 0.95
C HIS A 341 23.05 -0.50 0.35
N TRP A 342 23.92 0.15 1.13
CA TRP A 342 25.09 0.82 0.57
C TRP A 342 26.02 -0.16 -0.18
N HIS A 343 26.35 -1.29 0.42
CA HIS A 343 27.20 -2.31 -0.20
C HIS A 343 26.48 -3.65 -0.30
N SER A 344 26.88 -4.49 -1.26
CA SER A 344 26.35 -5.87 -1.34
C SER A 344 26.73 -6.68 -0.10
N ILE A 345 25.79 -7.50 0.39
CA ILE A 345 25.96 -8.30 1.60
C ILE A 345 26.95 -9.44 1.35
N HIS A 346 27.94 -9.61 2.24
CA HIS A 346 29.00 -10.60 2.12
C HIS A 346 28.75 -11.88 2.91
N ASN A 347 27.78 -11.87 3.82
CA ASN A 347 27.53 -12.94 4.76
C ASN A 347 26.03 -13.25 4.89
N ALA A 348 25.71 -14.37 5.49
CA ALA A 348 24.38 -14.80 5.84
C ALA A 348 23.42 -15.03 4.65
N ILE A 349 22.13 -15.04 4.94
CA ILE A 349 21.06 -15.39 3.99
C ILE A 349 20.91 -14.37 2.86
N GLU A 350 21.27 -13.11 3.12
CA GLU A 350 21.14 -12.01 2.16
C GLU A 350 22.41 -11.78 1.31
N SER A 351 23.32 -12.73 1.22
CA SER A 351 24.55 -12.63 0.42
C SER A 351 24.33 -12.29 -1.05
N TYR A 352 23.13 -12.57 -1.57
CA TYR A 352 22.71 -12.23 -2.94
C TYR A 352 21.99 -10.90 -3.07
N TRP A 353 21.70 -10.22 -1.96
CA TRP A 353 21.14 -8.89 -2.00
C TRP A 353 22.24 -7.88 -2.33
N LYS A 354 22.09 -7.22 -3.47
CA LYS A 354 23.11 -6.34 -4.03
C LYS A 354 22.77 -4.88 -3.74
N GLY A 355 23.65 -4.20 -3.02
CA GLY A 355 23.55 -2.79 -2.70
C GLY A 355 23.99 -1.86 -3.83
N VAL A 356 24.21 -0.60 -3.50
CA VAL A 356 24.79 0.40 -4.43
C VAL A 356 26.15 -0.04 -4.93
N LEU A 357 27.03 -0.52 -4.04
CA LEU A 357 28.29 -1.12 -4.41
C LEU A 357 28.16 -2.65 -4.52
N SER A 358 28.77 -3.22 -5.55
CA SER A 358 28.88 -4.67 -5.71
C SER A 358 29.82 -5.29 -4.65
N HIS A 359 29.88 -6.62 -4.58
CA HIS A 359 30.72 -7.33 -3.58
C HIS A 359 32.21 -6.96 -3.63
N ASN A 360 32.73 -6.45 -4.73
CA ASN A 360 34.09 -5.95 -4.83
C ASN A 360 34.30 -4.54 -4.23
N LEU A 361 33.23 -3.91 -3.72
CA LEU A 361 33.23 -2.62 -3.04
C LEU A 361 33.79 -1.45 -3.88
N LYS A 362 33.68 -1.56 -5.21
CA LYS A 362 34.19 -0.56 -6.16
C LYS A 362 33.03 0.16 -6.86
N GLU A 363 33.36 1.31 -7.45
CA GLU A 363 32.43 2.02 -8.34
C GLU A 363 31.97 1.12 -9.49
N ASN A 364 30.66 1.06 -9.69
CA ASN A 364 30.00 0.31 -10.74
C ASN A 364 29.00 1.21 -11.51
N ALA A 365 28.19 0.65 -12.40
CA ALA A 365 27.21 1.41 -13.15
C ALA A 365 26.12 2.00 -12.22
N THR A 366 25.64 1.20 -11.25
CA THR A 366 24.65 1.64 -10.25
C THR A 366 25.16 2.81 -9.43
N TYR A 367 26.40 2.74 -8.92
CA TYR A 367 27.00 3.86 -8.18
C TYR A 367 27.08 5.15 -9.02
N ARG A 368 27.43 5.05 -10.30
CA ARG A 368 27.47 6.23 -11.17
C ARG A 368 26.07 6.80 -11.39
N GLU A 369 25.04 5.94 -11.48
CA GLU A 369 23.66 6.41 -11.58
C GLU A 369 23.17 7.03 -10.27
N THR A 370 23.54 6.48 -9.12
CA THR A 370 23.23 7.11 -7.82
C THR A 370 23.90 8.49 -7.68
N CYS A 371 25.13 8.67 -8.18
CA CYS A 371 25.77 10.00 -8.22
C CYS A 371 24.94 11.01 -9.04
N ARG A 372 24.36 10.57 -10.14
CA ARG A 372 23.52 11.42 -10.99
C ARG A 372 22.21 11.77 -10.28
N ILE A 373 21.55 10.79 -9.67
CA ILE A 373 20.33 10.99 -8.87
C ILE A 373 20.59 12.01 -7.75
N GLY A 374 21.71 11.86 -7.02
CA GLY A 374 22.08 12.77 -5.95
C GLY A 374 22.30 14.21 -6.43
N ALA A 375 22.93 14.38 -7.60
CA ALA A 375 23.10 15.69 -8.22
C ALA A 375 21.76 16.31 -8.61
N ASP A 376 20.85 15.54 -9.21
CA ASP A 376 19.50 15.99 -9.56
C ASP A 376 18.70 16.37 -8.32
N PHE A 377 18.72 15.53 -7.28
CA PHE A 377 18.01 15.81 -6.02
C PHE A 377 18.53 17.08 -5.37
N ALA A 378 19.85 17.32 -5.36
CA ALA A 378 20.42 18.55 -4.84
C ALA A 378 20.00 19.79 -5.65
N ALA A 379 19.96 19.68 -6.98
CA ALA A 379 19.62 20.79 -7.86
C ALA A 379 18.13 21.16 -7.80
N TYR A 380 17.23 20.16 -7.73
CA TYR A 380 15.79 20.38 -7.85
C TYR A 380 15.00 20.18 -6.54
N SER A 381 15.68 19.99 -5.40
CA SER A 381 15.07 19.73 -4.11
C SER A 381 13.94 20.70 -3.75
N THR A 382 14.15 22.01 -3.93
CA THR A 382 13.18 23.06 -3.61
C THR A 382 11.89 23.00 -4.45
N HIS A 383 11.96 22.37 -5.63
CA HIS A 383 10.82 22.21 -6.54
C HIS A 383 10.06 20.90 -6.29
N LEU A 384 10.73 19.88 -5.77
CA LEU A 384 10.20 18.51 -5.72
C LEU A 384 9.87 18.02 -4.32
N VAL A 385 10.39 18.67 -3.27
CA VAL A 385 10.12 18.32 -1.87
C VAL A 385 8.70 18.70 -1.45
N ASN A 386 8.14 17.96 -0.51
CA ASN A 386 6.81 18.21 0.07
C ASN A 386 5.66 18.26 -0.96
N LEU A 387 5.76 17.46 -2.00
CA LEU A 387 4.75 17.38 -3.05
C LEU A 387 3.40 16.95 -2.47
N LYS A 388 2.37 17.79 -2.61
CA LYS A 388 1.01 17.51 -2.13
C LYS A 388 0.19 16.89 -3.25
N LYS A 389 -0.26 15.67 -3.03
CA LYS A 389 -1.15 14.94 -3.94
C LYS A 389 -2.59 15.41 -3.76
N ARG A 390 -3.38 15.34 -4.83
CA ARG A 390 -4.82 15.64 -4.83
C ARG A 390 -5.56 14.56 -5.59
N CYS A 391 -6.05 13.57 -4.87
CA CYS A 391 -6.80 12.47 -5.44
C CYS A 391 -8.31 12.73 -5.34
N SER A 392 -9.05 12.45 -6.42
CA SER A 392 -10.51 12.53 -6.43
C SER A 392 -11.17 11.16 -6.25
N ALA A 393 -10.39 10.10 -6.27
CA ALA A 393 -10.81 8.72 -6.01
C ALA A 393 -10.11 8.15 -4.78
N ALA A 394 -10.76 7.26 -4.06
CA ALA A 394 -10.14 6.47 -3.00
C ALA A 394 -10.63 5.03 -3.00
N ILE A 395 -9.76 4.13 -2.55
CA ILE A 395 -10.06 2.72 -2.33
C ILE A 395 -10.09 2.48 -0.82
N LEU A 396 -11.15 1.85 -0.32
CA LEU A 396 -11.28 1.51 1.09
C LEU A 396 -10.63 0.17 1.39
N LEU A 397 -9.78 0.15 2.39
CA LEU A 397 -9.04 -1.00 2.88
C LEU A 397 -9.59 -1.41 4.24
N ASP A 398 -9.78 -2.73 4.48
CA ASP A 398 -10.29 -3.26 5.74
C ASP A 398 -9.58 -4.56 6.15
N ASN A 399 -8.88 -4.51 7.29
CA ASN A 399 -8.17 -5.66 7.84
C ASN A 399 -9.12 -6.80 8.25
N ALA A 400 -10.35 -6.49 8.70
CA ALA A 400 -11.32 -7.53 9.04
C ALA A 400 -11.81 -8.29 7.79
N SER A 401 -11.94 -7.59 6.65
CA SER A 401 -12.25 -8.23 5.36
C SER A 401 -11.08 -9.06 4.84
N LEU A 402 -9.83 -8.63 5.09
CA LEU A 402 -8.64 -9.45 4.80
C LEU A 402 -8.68 -10.75 5.60
N ASP A 403 -8.92 -10.69 6.91
CA ASP A 403 -9.06 -11.87 7.76
C ASP A 403 -10.23 -12.76 7.30
N ALA A 404 -11.37 -12.14 6.96
CA ALA A 404 -12.54 -12.87 6.48
C ALA A 404 -12.26 -13.70 5.22
N LEU A 405 -11.53 -13.16 4.26
CA LEU A 405 -11.19 -13.90 3.05
C LEU A 405 -10.11 -14.97 3.27
N GLN A 406 -9.37 -14.94 4.39
CA GLN A 406 -8.54 -16.07 4.82
C GLN A 406 -9.40 -17.22 5.39
N TRP A 407 -10.45 -16.90 6.18
CA TRP A 407 -11.37 -17.88 6.74
C TRP A 407 -12.40 -18.41 5.72
N PHE A 408 -12.84 -17.58 4.80
CA PHE A 408 -13.83 -17.86 3.76
C PHE A 408 -13.26 -17.56 2.37
N PRO A 409 -12.21 -18.26 1.95
CA PRO A 409 -11.53 -17.98 0.69
C PRO A 409 -12.45 -18.22 -0.51
N ILE A 410 -12.13 -17.60 -1.62
CA ILE A 410 -12.67 -17.95 -2.92
C ILE A 410 -11.93 -19.19 -3.39
N PRO A 411 -12.60 -20.33 -3.62
CA PRO A 411 -11.94 -21.56 -4.03
C PRO A 411 -11.12 -21.32 -5.33
N ASP A 412 -9.85 -21.71 -5.32
CA ASP A 412 -8.91 -21.52 -6.45
C ASP A 412 -8.90 -20.08 -7.02
N GLY A 413 -9.35 -19.11 -6.22
CA GLY A 413 -9.58 -17.74 -6.63
C GLY A 413 -8.68 -16.72 -5.94
N PRO A 414 -8.94 -15.43 -6.20
CA PRO A 414 -8.14 -14.34 -5.64
C PRO A 414 -8.31 -14.22 -4.13
N ALA A 415 -7.20 -13.98 -3.42
CA ALA A 415 -7.21 -13.52 -2.04
C ALA A 415 -7.61 -12.03 -1.95
N TYR A 416 -7.84 -11.52 -0.75
CA TYR A 416 -8.19 -10.12 -0.54
C TYR A 416 -7.19 -9.15 -1.23
N ASN A 417 -5.90 -9.38 -1.05
CA ASN A 417 -4.85 -8.57 -1.67
C ASN A 417 -4.88 -8.62 -3.20
N ASP A 418 -5.29 -9.76 -3.80
CA ASP A 418 -5.43 -9.86 -5.27
C ASP A 418 -6.61 -9.01 -5.76
N VAL A 419 -7.76 -9.05 -5.06
CA VAL A 419 -8.93 -8.24 -5.41
C VAL A 419 -8.63 -6.75 -5.23
N PHE A 420 -7.92 -6.40 -4.16
CA PHE A 420 -7.50 -5.02 -3.90
C PHE A 420 -6.56 -4.50 -5.00
N ARG A 421 -5.52 -5.28 -5.34
CA ARG A 421 -4.56 -4.94 -6.40
C ARG A 421 -5.21 -4.92 -7.79
N TRP A 422 -6.16 -5.81 -8.06
CA TRP A 422 -6.92 -5.79 -9.31
C TRP A 422 -7.61 -4.44 -9.55
N VAL A 423 -8.20 -3.84 -8.52
CA VAL A 423 -8.80 -2.50 -8.60
C VAL A 423 -7.74 -1.41 -8.69
N PHE A 424 -6.73 -1.45 -7.81
CA PHE A 424 -5.67 -0.44 -7.79
C PHE A 424 -4.90 -0.39 -9.10
N ASP A 425 -4.50 -1.56 -9.63
CA ASP A 425 -3.73 -1.67 -10.87
C ASP A 425 -4.54 -1.18 -12.08
N ALA A 426 -5.86 -1.44 -12.10
CA ALA A 426 -6.73 -0.94 -13.15
C ALA A 426 -6.81 0.61 -13.14
N LEU A 427 -6.95 1.24 -11.97
CA LEU A 427 -6.91 2.70 -11.86
C LEU A 427 -5.54 3.26 -12.26
N TYR A 428 -4.45 2.63 -11.82
CA TYR A 428 -3.10 3.02 -12.19
C TYR A 428 -2.88 3.01 -13.71
N GLU A 429 -3.28 1.92 -14.38
CA GLU A 429 -3.17 1.79 -15.84
C GLU A 429 -4.02 2.82 -16.61
N MET A 430 -5.10 3.30 -16.00
CA MET A 430 -5.95 4.35 -16.52
C MET A 430 -5.48 5.77 -16.19
N ASN A 431 -4.34 5.94 -15.53
CA ASN A 431 -3.86 7.21 -14.99
C ASN A 431 -4.87 7.92 -14.06
N VAL A 432 -5.59 7.14 -13.26
CA VAL A 432 -6.46 7.65 -12.21
C VAL A 432 -5.74 7.52 -10.86
N GLU A 433 -5.26 8.63 -10.34
CA GLU A 433 -4.63 8.63 -9.02
C GLU A 433 -5.67 8.46 -7.91
N CYS A 434 -5.37 7.60 -6.94
CA CYS A 434 -6.24 7.36 -5.80
C CYS A 434 -5.46 7.37 -4.48
N ASP A 435 -6.17 7.69 -3.40
CA ASP A 435 -5.72 7.45 -2.04
C ASP A 435 -6.25 6.10 -1.55
N ILE A 436 -5.63 5.54 -0.53
CA ILE A 436 -6.09 4.33 0.16
C ILE A 436 -6.50 4.75 1.57
N LEU A 437 -7.73 4.46 1.96
CA LEU A 437 -8.31 4.85 3.24
C LEU A 437 -8.59 3.61 4.08
N SER A 438 -8.41 3.70 5.39
CA SER A 438 -8.98 2.73 6.33
C SER A 438 -10.50 2.87 6.31
N ALA A 439 -11.20 1.77 6.08
CA ALA A 439 -12.66 1.79 5.93
C ALA A 439 -13.38 2.29 7.20
N GLU A 440 -12.86 1.97 8.38
CA GLU A 440 -13.48 2.36 9.66
C GLU A 440 -12.90 3.65 10.25
N ASP A 441 -11.59 3.92 10.09
CA ASP A 441 -10.93 5.06 10.72
C ASP A 441 -11.09 6.36 9.92
N ASP A 442 -11.25 6.26 8.60
CA ASP A 442 -11.23 7.39 7.67
C ASP A 442 -12.63 7.81 7.16
N ILE A 443 -13.70 7.36 7.81
CA ILE A 443 -15.10 7.65 7.42
C ILE A 443 -15.33 9.16 7.22
N ASP A 444 -14.80 10.01 8.08
CA ASP A 444 -14.95 11.46 8.01
C ASP A 444 -14.33 12.09 6.73
N LEU A 445 -13.47 11.33 6.03
CA LEU A 445 -12.82 11.79 4.80
C LEU A 445 -13.60 11.45 3.52
N PHE A 446 -14.59 10.57 3.59
CA PHE A 446 -15.31 10.08 2.41
C PHE A 446 -15.85 11.21 1.52
N SER A 447 -16.37 12.27 2.13
CA SER A 447 -16.91 13.43 1.41
C SER A 447 -15.88 14.24 0.62
N GLN A 448 -14.59 14.00 0.81
CA GLN A 448 -13.53 14.66 0.05
C GLN A 448 -13.30 14.01 -1.32
N TYR A 449 -13.81 12.80 -1.53
CA TYR A 449 -13.63 12.03 -2.75
C TYR A 449 -14.91 11.98 -3.57
N ARG A 450 -14.78 11.98 -4.88
CA ARG A 450 -15.89 11.86 -5.82
C ARG A 450 -16.23 10.41 -6.12
N LEU A 451 -15.24 9.52 -6.06
CA LEU A 451 -15.39 8.09 -6.29
C LEU A 451 -14.74 7.32 -5.13
N LEU A 452 -15.56 6.51 -4.45
CA LEU A 452 -15.09 5.50 -3.49
C LEU A 452 -15.24 4.11 -4.08
N ILE A 453 -14.27 3.25 -3.80
CA ILE A 453 -14.27 1.86 -4.26
C ILE A 453 -14.02 0.95 -3.07
N THR A 454 -14.83 -0.09 -2.92
CA THR A 454 -14.77 -1.07 -1.81
C THR A 454 -14.53 -2.48 -2.35
N PRO A 455 -13.27 -2.87 -2.60
CA PRO A 455 -12.96 -4.21 -3.07
C PRO A 455 -13.24 -5.25 -1.99
N ALA A 456 -14.14 -6.21 -2.26
CA ALA A 456 -14.49 -7.32 -1.37
C ALA A 456 -14.61 -6.91 0.12
N LEU A 457 -15.31 -5.82 0.41
CA LEU A 457 -15.50 -5.29 1.76
C LEU A 457 -16.44 -6.19 2.56
N TYR A 458 -15.94 -7.37 2.94
CA TYR A 458 -16.73 -8.48 3.50
C TYR A 458 -17.34 -8.14 4.86
N SER A 459 -16.53 -7.56 5.74
CA SER A 459 -16.93 -7.21 7.10
C SER A 459 -17.29 -5.72 7.18
N VAL A 460 -18.54 -5.43 7.46
CA VAL A 460 -19.06 -4.05 7.53
C VAL A 460 -19.82 -3.85 8.83
N SER A 461 -19.50 -2.79 9.57
CA SER A 461 -20.32 -2.35 10.70
C SER A 461 -21.53 -1.55 10.23
N ASP A 462 -22.59 -1.45 11.05
CA ASP A 462 -23.72 -0.54 10.79
C ASP A 462 -23.24 0.91 10.62
N ARG A 463 -22.20 1.32 11.36
CA ARG A 463 -21.59 2.65 11.23
C ARG A 463 -21.04 2.87 9.85
N LEU A 464 -20.26 1.91 9.33
CA LEU A 464 -19.68 1.99 7.99
C LEU A 464 -20.74 1.91 6.90
N ALA A 465 -21.72 1.01 7.03
CA ALA A 465 -22.84 0.93 6.09
C ALA A 465 -23.60 2.27 6.00
N ASN A 466 -23.92 2.88 7.14
CA ASN A 466 -24.57 4.18 7.18
C ASN A 466 -23.70 5.30 6.57
N ALA A 467 -22.39 5.30 6.83
CA ALA A 467 -21.48 6.29 6.24
C ALA A 467 -21.40 6.16 4.71
N LEU A 468 -21.36 4.95 4.16
CA LEU A 468 -21.41 4.71 2.72
C LEU A 468 -22.78 5.15 2.13
N LYS A 469 -23.86 4.88 2.84
CA LYS A 469 -25.21 5.35 2.45
C LYS A 469 -25.29 6.88 2.40
N ASP A 470 -24.80 7.55 3.45
CA ASP A 470 -24.79 9.02 3.54
C ASP A 470 -23.90 9.63 2.45
N TYR A 471 -22.74 9.01 2.17
CA TYR A 471 -21.85 9.45 1.10
C TYR A 471 -22.53 9.43 -0.27
N VAL A 472 -23.20 8.34 -0.63
CA VAL A 472 -23.92 8.24 -1.91
C VAL A 472 -25.11 9.18 -1.92
N GLN A 473 -25.87 9.27 -0.83
CA GLN A 473 -27.02 10.18 -0.73
C GLN A 473 -26.63 11.64 -0.94
N ALA A 474 -25.45 12.05 -0.49
CA ALA A 474 -24.91 13.39 -0.65
C ALA A 474 -24.34 13.70 -2.05
N GLY A 475 -24.26 12.73 -2.96
CA GLY A 475 -23.79 12.91 -4.34
C GLY A 475 -22.52 12.15 -4.70
N GLY A 476 -21.96 11.36 -3.79
CA GLY A 476 -20.80 10.52 -4.05
C GLY A 476 -21.10 9.38 -5.03
N THR A 477 -20.07 8.91 -5.72
CA THR A 477 -20.14 7.71 -6.55
C THR A 477 -19.45 6.56 -5.84
N LEU A 478 -20.12 5.41 -5.68
CA LEU A 478 -19.61 4.22 -5.00
C LEU A 478 -19.53 3.03 -5.97
N LEU A 479 -18.41 2.32 -5.97
CA LEU A 479 -18.30 1.00 -6.56
C LEU A 479 -18.02 -0.01 -5.45
N SER A 480 -18.87 -1.01 -5.28
CA SER A 480 -18.56 -2.19 -4.47
C SER A 480 -18.41 -3.41 -5.36
N THR A 481 -17.52 -4.31 -4.98
CA THR A 481 -17.39 -5.59 -5.65
C THR A 481 -18.09 -6.68 -4.86
N PHE A 482 -18.16 -7.88 -5.43
CA PHE A 482 -18.65 -9.09 -4.79
C PHE A 482 -18.13 -9.25 -3.34
N LYS A 483 -18.80 -10.05 -2.52
CA LYS A 483 -18.48 -10.29 -1.10
C LYS A 483 -18.47 -9.00 -0.25
N THR A 484 -19.30 -8.00 -0.60
CA THR A 484 -19.44 -6.78 0.20
C THR A 484 -20.58 -6.91 1.22
N ALA A 485 -20.33 -6.49 2.47
CA ALA A 485 -21.28 -6.42 3.58
C ALA A 485 -21.99 -7.75 3.86
N VAL A 486 -21.21 -8.83 3.98
CA VAL A 486 -21.69 -10.19 4.25
C VAL A 486 -21.74 -10.49 5.73
N ALA A 487 -20.78 -9.95 6.50
CA ALA A 487 -20.64 -10.22 7.92
C ALA A 487 -20.40 -8.96 8.74
N ASP A 488 -20.66 -9.05 10.03
CA ASP A 488 -20.29 -8.03 11.01
C ASP A 488 -18.77 -8.04 11.31
N LYS A 489 -18.33 -7.18 12.22
CA LYS A 489 -16.90 -7.06 12.60
C LYS A 489 -16.38 -8.25 13.42
N MET A 490 -17.25 -9.16 13.83
CA MET A 490 -16.92 -10.45 14.47
C MET A 490 -16.99 -11.61 13.47
N LEU A 491 -17.11 -11.33 12.18
CA LEU A 491 -17.29 -12.31 11.09
C LEU A 491 -18.54 -13.20 11.22
N LYS A 492 -19.54 -12.76 11.99
CA LYS A 492 -20.85 -13.39 12.02
C LYS A 492 -21.64 -12.95 10.81
N ILE A 493 -22.09 -13.90 10.00
CA ILE A 493 -22.85 -13.63 8.77
C ILE A 493 -24.19 -12.99 9.13
N TYR A 494 -24.53 -11.91 8.45
CA TYR A 494 -25.82 -11.26 8.56
C TYR A 494 -26.95 -12.20 8.10
N HIS A 495 -28.14 -12.04 8.65
CA HIS A 495 -29.32 -12.88 8.35
C HIS A 495 -30.43 -12.13 7.59
N ASP A 496 -30.18 -10.88 7.23
CA ASP A 496 -31.05 -10.06 6.39
C ASP A 496 -30.56 -10.06 4.91
N ASP A 497 -31.25 -9.32 4.07
CA ASP A 497 -30.90 -9.24 2.66
C ASP A 497 -29.50 -8.64 2.43
N LEU A 498 -28.70 -9.30 1.62
CA LEU A 498 -27.35 -8.87 1.28
C LEU A 498 -27.36 -7.94 0.05
N PRO A 499 -26.44 -6.96 -0.01
CA PRO A 499 -25.44 -6.56 0.98
C PRO A 499 -26.08 -5.83 2.18
N HIS A 500 -25.75 -6.29 3.41
CA HIS A 500 -26.32 -5.76 4.64
C HIS A 500 -26.25 -4.23 4.73
N GLY A 501 -27.40 -3.60 5.06
CA GLY A 501 -27.51 -2.14 5.25
C GLY A 501 -27.35 -1.32 3.96
N LEU A 502 -27.02 -1.94 2.82
CA LEU A 502 -26.71 -1.26 1.55
C LEU A 502 -27.66 -1.66 0.39
N THR A 503 -28.65 -2.51 0.62
CA THR A 503 -29.58 -2.97 -0.43
C THR A 503 -30.33 -1.82 -1.13
N GLU A 504 -30.74 -0.79 -0.39
CA GLU A 504 -31.36 0.40 -0.95
C GLU A 504 -30.37 1.24 -1.78
N VAL A 505 -29.11 1.34 -1.31
CA VAL A 505 -28.05 2.10 -1.98
C VAL A 505 -27.75 1.50 -3.35
N PHE A 506 -27.57 0.16 -3.40
CA PHE A 506 -27.33 -0.54 -4.65
C PHE A 506 -28.60 -0.85 -5.45
N GLY A 507 -29.78 -0.70 -4.84
CA GLY A 507 -31.07 -0.99 -5.47
C GLY A 507 -31.23 -2.44 -5.88
N MET A 508 -30.52 -3.37 -5.24
CA MET A 508 -30.54 -4.80 -5.54
C MET A 508 -30.26 -5.62 -4.29
N THR A 509 -30.53 -6.91 -4.37
CA THR A 509 -30.16 -7.94 -3.39
C THR A 509 -29.52 -9.13 -4.07
N TYR A 510 -28.95 -10.04 -3.32
CA TYR A 510 -28.61 -11.38 -3.77
C TYR A 510 -28.70 -12.37 -2.59
N ASP A 511 -29.02 -13.63 -2.90
CA ASP A 511 -29.13 -14.70 -1.93
C ASP A 511 -28.34 -15.96 -2.33
N GLN A 512 -27.82 -15.99 -3.54
CA GLN A 512 -27.08 -17.11 -4.09
C GLN A 512 -25.80 -16.67 -4.79
N PHE A 513 -24.79 -17.50 -4.69
CA PHE A 513 -23.50 -17.34 -5.37
C PHE A 513 -22.95 -18.71 -5.76
N THR A 514 -22.01 -18.72 -6.70
CA THR A 514 -21.40 -19.96 -7.18
C THR A 514 -20.02 -19.68 -7.79
N ASP A 515 -19.26 -20.73 -8.02
CA ASP A 515 -18.06 -20.68 -8.84
C ASP A 515 -18.43 -20.37 -10.30
N ALA A 516 -17.61 -19.55 -10.96
CA ALA A 516 -17.80 -19.20 -12.34
C ALA A 516 -17.15 -20.25 -13.25
N VAL A 517 -17.95 -21.02 -13.97
CA VAL A 517 -17.48 -22.02 -14.92
C VAL A 517 -18.00 -21.69 -16.31
N GLN A 518 -17.09 -21.31 -17.22
CA GLN A 518 -17.43 -20.95 -18.61
C GLN A 518 -18.49 -19.82 -18.69
N VAL A 519 -18.29 -18.75 -17.91
CA VAL A 519 -19.22 -17.62 -17.80
C VAL A 519 -18.68 -16.41 -18.52
N GLY A 520 -19.49 -15.82 -19.38
CA GLY A 520 -19.24 -14.53 -20.02
C GLY A 520 -20.16 -13.45 -19.47
N LEU A 521 -20.06 -12.26 -20.04
CA LEU A 521 -20.96 -11.13 -19.78
C LEU A 521 -21.62 -10.66 -21.07
N GLN A 522 -22.90 -10.32 -20.99
CA GLN A 522 -23.63 -9.68 -22.06
C GLN A 522 -24.19 -8.33 -21.60
N ALA A 523 -23.96 -7.29 -22.41
CA ALA A 523 -24.52 -5.97 -22.13
C ALA A 523 -26.05 -6.00 -22.14
N ASN A 524 -26.66 -5.17 -21.30
CA ASN A 524 -28.11 -4.94 -21.38
C ASN A 524 -28.42 -4.13 -22.65
N ALA A 525 -28.61 -4.82 -23.80
CA ALA A 525 -29.17 -4.21 -24.97
C ALA A 525 -30.62 -3.86 -24.64
N ALA A 526 -30.93 -2.57 -24.50
CA ALA A 526 -32.29 -2.09 -24.27
C ALA A 526 -33.25 -2.81 -25.20
N LYS A 527 -34.16 -3.67 -24.67
CA LYS A 527 -35.23 -4.24 -25.47
C LYS A 527 -36.00 -3.06 -26.08
N PRO A 528 -36.21 -2.99 -27.41
CA PRO A 528 -37.05 -1.96 -27.99
C PRO A 528 -38.41 -2.04 -27.29
N ALA A 529 -38.86 -0.93 -26.74
CA ALA A 529 -40.16 -0.84 -26.09
C ALA A 529 -41.25 -1.39 -27.04
N PRO A 530 -42.22 -2.21 -26.54
CA PRO A 530 -43.31 -2.68 -27.37
C PRO A 530 -43.99 -1.47 -28.01
N SER A 531 -44.17 -1.47 -29.30
CA SER A 531 -44.81 -0.41 -30.05
C SER A 531 -46.29 -0.29 -29.63
N GLU A 532 -46.59 0.50 -28.60
CA GLU A 532 -47.94 0.96 -28.36
C GLU A 532 -48.27 2.06 -29.36
N LYS A 533 -49.35 1.82 -30.12
CA LYS A 533 -49.96 2.80 -30.99
C LYS A 533 -50.47 3.95 -30.13
N ILE A 534 -49.78 5.06 -30.11
CA ILE A 534 -50.22 6.27 -29.43
C ILE A 534 -51.12 7.07 -30.39
N SER A 535 -52.37 7.20 -30.00
CA SER A 535 -53.27 8.23 -30.51
C SER A 535 -52.89 9.59 -29.91
N SER A 536 -52.84 10.60 -30.77
CA SER A 536 -52.52 11.99 -30.46
C SER A 536 -53.24 12.59 -29.29
N LYS A 537 -52.53 13.30 -28.36
CA LYS A 537 -52.91 14.64 -27.85
C LYS A 537 -51.78 15.22 -26.99
N THR A 538 -51.31 16.36 -27.46
CA THR A 538 -50.74 17.56 -26.79
C THR A 538 -50.39 17.51 -25.31
N ALA A 539 -49.09 17.77 -24.97
CA ALA A 539 -48.69 18.92 -24.17
C ALA A 539 -47.15 18.93 -23.99
N ALA A 540 -46.64 20.13 -24.15
CA ALA A 540 -45.24 20.44 -23.88
C ALA A 540 -44.91 20.24 -22.40
N GLU A 541 -43.73 19.67 -22.12
CA GLU A 541 -42.83 20.15 -21.04
C GLU A 541 -41.66 19.18 -20.84
N ALA A 542 -40.49 19.80 -20.67
CA ALA A 542 -39.26 19.27 -20.09
C ALA A 542 -38.59 18.09 -20.83
N GLN A 543 -37.81 18.42 -21.83
CA GLN A 543 -36.66 17.63 -22.25
C GLN A 543 -35.61 17.69 -21.15
N THR A 544 -35.56 16.66 -20.29
CA THR A 544 -34.34 16.25 -19.63
C THR A 544 -33.66 15.27 -20.55
N GLU A 545 -32.54 15.69 -21.13
CA GLU A 545 -31.67 14.84 -21.92
C GLU A 545 -31.20 13.69 -21.04
N SER A 546 -31.80 12.52 -21.23
CA SER A 546 -31.23 11.25 -20.81
C SER A 546 -30.05 10.97 -21.73
N SER A 547 -28.85 11.25 -21.29
CA SER A 547 -27.64 10.71 -21.92
C SER A 547 -27.62 9.20 -21.65
N ALA A 548 -28.30 8.44 -22.51
CA ALA A 548 -28.12 6.99 -22.55
C ALA A 548 -26.67 6.70 -23.02
N VAL A 549 -25.80 6.44 -22.07
CA VAL A 549 -24.46 5.96 -22.38
C VAL A 549 -24.59 4.64 -23.12
N ASP A 550 -23.96 4.54 -24.27
CA ASP A 550 -23.95 3.33 -25.10
C ASP A 550 -23.20 2.21 -24.39
N MET A 551 -23.90 1.45 -23.56
CA MET A 551 -23.39 0.33 -22.77
C MET A 551 -22.95 -0.86 -23.63
N THR A 552 -23.18 -0.84 -24.94
CA THR A 552 -22.64 -1.86 -25.85
C THR A 552 -21.12 -1.83 -25.92
N LYS A 553 -20.49 -0.74 -25.43
CA LYS A 553 -19.03 -0.62 -25.29
C LYS A 553 -18.46 -1.37 -24.10
N LEU A 554 -19.26 -1.79 -23.13
CA LEU A 554 -18.81 -2.56 -21.96
C LEU A 554 -18.43 -4.01 -22.30
N VAL A 555 -19.05 -4.57 -23.31
CA VAL A 555 -18.80 -5.94 -23.77
C VAL A 555 -18.25 -5.89 -25.18
N SER A 556 -17.10 -6.50 -25.42
CA SER A 556 -16.48 -6.54 -26.75
C SER A 556 -17.38 -7.29 -27.72
N GLN A 557 -17.85 -6.64 -28.80
CA GLN A 557 -18.43 -7.37 -29.91
C GLN A 557 -17.30 -8.07 -30.71
N PRO A 558 -17.47 -9.32 -31.13
CA PRO A 558 -16.50 -9.98 -31.97
C PRO A 558 -16.38 -9.22 -33.29
N ARG A 559 -15.16 -8.88 -33.71
CA ARG A 559 -14.89 -8.32 -35.04
C ARG A 559 -15.28 -9.34 -36.11
N ALA A 560 -16.16 -8.95 -37.02
CA ALA A 560 -16.75 -9.77 -38.06
C ALA A 560 -15.77 -10.09 -39.21
N SER A 561 -14.55 -10.52 -39.00
CA SER A 561 -13.65 -10.92 -40.10
C SER A 561 -12.42 -11.74 -39.70
N GLU A 562 -12.50 -12.62 -38.70
CA GLU A 562 -11.45 -13.63 -38.52
C GLU A 562 -12.03 -15.05 -38.45
N PRO A 563 -11.32 -16.08 -38.93
CA PRO A 563 -11.85 -17.44 -38.95
C PRO A 563 -12.05 -17.93 -37.52
N LYS A 564 -13.20 -18.56 -37.27
CA LYS A 564 -13.64 -19.11 -35.98
C LYS A 564 -12.57 -20.05 -35.39
N GLN A 565 -11.68 -19.48 -34.57
CA GLN A 565 -11.19 -20.16 -33.41
C GLN A 565 -12.21 -19.88 -32.32
N ASP A 566 -12.66 -20.92 -31.63
CA ASP A 566 -13.59 -20.91 -30.54
C ASP A 566 -12.98 -20.15 -29.34
N VAL A 567 -12.90 -18.83 -29.44
CA VAL A 567 -12.50 -17.95 -28.32
C VAL A 567 -13.75 -17.79 -27.50
N SER A 568 -13.90 -18.67 -26.53
CA SER A 568 -14.94 -18.57 -25.52
C SER A 568 -14.89 -17.16 -24.86
N ASN A 569 -15.99 -16.41 -24.89
CA ASN A 569 -16.11 -15.07 -24.31
C ASN A 569 -16.23 -15.15 -22.77
N HIS A 570 -15.44 -16.06 -22.16
CA HIS A 570 -15.48 -16.33 -20.72
C HIS A 570 -14.57 -15.33 -20.00
N CYS A 571 -15.15 -14.23 -19.52
CA CYS A 571 -14.45 -13.14 -18.82
C CYS A 571 -14.78 -13.05 -17.32
N VAL A 572 -15.55 -14.02 -16.80
CA VAL A 572 -15.89 -14.14 -15.36
C VAL A 572 -15.16 -15.35 -14.80
N HIS A 573 -14.48 -15.19 -13.68
CA HIS A 573 -13.60 -16.21 -13.11
C HIS A 573 -13.92 -16.44 -11.64
N ASN A 574 -13.74 -17.66 -11.15
CA ASN A 574 -13.72 -18.12 -9.77
C ASN A 574 -14.98 -17.80 -8.94
N TRP A 575 -15.58 -16.60 -9.05
CA TRP A 575 -16.68 -16.18 -8.19
C TRP A 575 -17.75 -15.37 -8.91
N MET A 576 -19.01 -15.70 -8.67
CA MET A 576 -20.16 -14.93 -9.17
C MET A 576 -21.33 -14.99 -8.18
N GLU A 577 -21.96 -13.84 -7.98
CA GLU A 577 -23.19 -13.65 -7.19
C GLU A 577 -24.36 -13.43 -8.14
N LEU A 578 -25.49 -14.06 -7.85
CA LEU A 578 -26.69 -13.98 -8.69
C LEU A 578 -27.53 -12.77 -8.29
N LEU A 579 -27.21 -11.60 -8.85
CA LEU A 579 -27.84 -10.36 -8.44
C LEU A 579 -29.30 -10.28 -8.87
N LEU A 580 -30.16 -9.78 -7.98
CA LEU A 580 -31.60 -9.60 -8.12
C LEU A 580 -31.93 -8.08 -8.09
N PRO A 581 -31.95 -7.39 -9.25
CA PRO A 581 -32.23 -5.97 -9.31
C PRO A 581 -33.64 -5.63 -8.84
N GLY A 582 -33.76 -4.63 -7.95
CA GLY A 582 -35.00 -3.99 -7.57
C GLY A 582 -35.19 -2.66 -8.29
N THR A 583 -34.61 -1.58 -7.72
CA THR A 583 -34.58 -0.25 -8.35
C THR A 583 -33.39 -0.02 -9.26
N ALA A 584 -32.37 -0.89 -9.15
CA ALA A 584 -31.15 -0.79 -9.95
C ALA A 584 -31.42 -1.10 -11.43
N GLU A 585 -30.73 -0.39 -12.29
CA GLU A 585 -30.56 -0.79 -13.69
C GLU A 585 -29.53 -1.92 -13.79
N THR A 586 -29.79 -2.91 -14.63
CA THR A 586 -28.80 -3.95 -14.97
C THR A 586 -27.87 -3.41 -16.04
N LEU A 587 -26.58 -3.31 -15.72
CA LEU A 587 -25.54 -2.87 -16.64
C LEU A 587 -25.04 -4.06 -17.49
N ALA A 588 -24.90 -5.23 -16.87
CA ALA A 588 -24.58 -6.47 -17.57
C ALA A 588 -25.29 -7.67 -16.92
N PHE A 589 -25.65 -8.64 -17.77
CA PHE A 589 -26.11 -9.96 -17.36
C PHE A 589 -24.98 -10.98 -17.52
N TYR A 590 -25.10 -12.14 -16.86
CA TYR A 590 -24.25 -13.27 -17.16
C TYR A 590 -24.57 -13.84 -18.54
N ASP A 591 -23.56 -14.17 -19.32
CA ASP A 591 -23.71 -14.98 -20.54
C ASP A 591 -23.47 -16.44 -20.17
N HIS A 592 -24.55 -17.10 -19.78
CA HIS A 592 -24.53 -18.48 -19.31
C HIS A 592 -25.90 -19.16 -19.50
N PRO A 593 -25.96 -20.44 -19.93
CA PRO A 593 -27.23 -21.12 -20.25
C PRO A 593 -28.25 -21.17 -19.07
N HIS A 594 -27.75 -21.23 -17.85
CA HIS A 594 -28.58 -21.36 -16.65
C HIS A 594 -28.72 -20.06 -15.85
N TRP A 595 -27.69 -19.20 -15.88
CA TRP A 595 -27.63 -17.99 -15.03
C TRP A 595 -27.84 -16.69 -15.81
N GLY A 596 -28.11 -16.77 -17.12
CA GLY A 596 -28.27 -15.61 -18.00
C GLY A 596 -29.46 -14.69 -17.70
N SER A 597 -30.34 -15.07 -16.78
CA SER A 597 -31.42 -14.21 -16.27
C SER A 597 -30.99 -13.31 -15.11
N HIS A 598 -29.81 -13.57 -14.50
CA HIS A 598 -29.32 -12.82 -13.36
C HIS A 598 -28.39 -11.71 -13.81
N ALA A 599 -28.49 -10.56 -13.12
CA ALA A 599 -27.55 -9.47 -13.34
C ALA A 599 -26.18 -9.84 -12.74
N ALA A 600 -25.12 -9.40 -13.43
CA ALA A 600 -23.74 -9.51 -13.01
C ALA A 600 -23.21 -8.16 -12.52
N ILE A 601 -23.66 -7.08 -13.14
CA ILE A 601 -23.28 -5.70 -12.81
C ILE A 601 -24.57 -4.86 -12.77
N THR A 602 -24.73 -4.13 -11.68
CA THR A 602 -25.88 -3.22 -11.51
C THR A 602 -25.42 -1.80 -11.21
N GLY A 603 -26.29 -0.83 -11.48
CA GLY A 603 -26.09 0.57 -11.14
C GLY A 603 -27.39 1.19 -10.63
N ASN A 604 -27.31 2.02 -9.61
CA ASN A 604 -28.47 2.62 -8.98
C ASN A 604 -28.25 4.10 -8.67
N ARG A 605 -29.26 4.93 -8.90
CA ARG A 605 -29.28 6.30 -8.39
C ARG A 605 -29.87 6.29 -6.99
N PHE A 606 -29.11 6.80 -6.03
CA PHE A 606 -29.54 6.91 -4.65
C PHE A 606 -29.27 8.32 -4.12
N GLY A 607 -30.31 9.02 -3.69
CA GLY A 607 -30.18 10.44 -3.34
C GLY A 607 -29.66 11.28 -4.52
N GLN A 608 -28.56 11.98 -4.34
CA GLN A 608 -27.90 12.77 -5.39
C GLN A 608 -26.77 11.99 -6.09
N GLY A 609 -26.41 10.81 -5.59
CA GLY A 609 -25.26 10.04 -6.04
C GLY A 609 -25.62 8.84 -6.90
N TYR A 610 -24.59 7.99 -7.08
CA TYR A 610 -24.68 6.78 -7.88
C TYR A 610 -23.89 5.66 -7.23
N ALA A 611 -24.48 4.46 -7.18
CA ALA A 611 -23.81 3.27 -6.66
C ALA A 611 -23.82 2.16 -7.70
N ALA A 612 -22.68 1.53 -7.94
CA ALA A 612 -22.56 0.35 -8.79
C ALA A 612 -22.08 -0.85 -7.95
N TYR A 613 -22.61 -2.02 -8.31
CA TYR A 613 -22.20 -3.28 -7.71
C TYR A 613 -21.73 -4.25 -8.78
N LEU A 614 -20.51 -4.78 -8.61
CA LEU A 614 -19.89 -5.77 -9.48
C LEU A 614 -19.91 -7.13 -8.77
N GLY A 615 -20.88 -7.97 -9.12
CA GLY A 615 -21.14 -9.25 -8.43
C GLY A 615 -20.23 -10.40 -8.84
N CYS A 616 -19.13 -10.14 -9.57
CA CYS A 616 -18.23 -11.20 -10.02
C CYS A 616 -16.79 -10.72 -10.21
N TYR A 617 -15.85 -11.66 -10.16
CA TYR A 617 -14.46 -11.40 -10.51
C TYR A 617 -14.28 -11.53 -12.02
N THR A 618 -13.68 -10.52 -12.65
CA THR A 618 -13.62 -10.43 -14.13
C THR A 618 -12.22 -10.14 -14.64
N ASP A 619 -12.04 -10.26 -15.95
CA ASP A 619 -10.87 -9.72 -16.63
C ASP A 619 -10.68 -8.21 -16.33
N GLY A 620 -9.43 -7.77 -16.29
CA GLY A 620 -9.09 -6.38 -16.02
C GLY A 620 -9.70 -5.37 -17.02
N ASP A 621 -9.93 -5.80 -18.27
CA ASP A 621 -10.54 -4.93 -19.27
C ASP A 621 -12.02 -4.63 -19.00
N VAL A 622 -12.76 -5.58 -18.44
CA VAL A 622 -14.15 -5.34 -18.00
C VAL A 622 -14.15 -4.35 -16.85
N LEU A 623 -13.28 -4.55 -15.85
CA LEU A 623 -13.13 -3.65 -14.73
C LEU A 623 -12.76 -2.23 -15.19
N LYS A 624 -11.77 -2.08 -16.08
CA LYS A 624 -11.34 -0.76 -16.61
C LYS A 624 -12.49 -0.04 -17.32
N LYS A 625 -13.33 -0.74 -18.07
CA LYS A 625 -14.52 -0.15 -18.71
C LYS A 625 -15.53 0.33 -17.68
N LEU A 626 -15.81 -0.46 -16.64
CA LEU A 626 -16.70 -0.06 -15.55
C LEU A 626 -16.15 1.15 -14.79
N LEU A 627 -14.85 1.12 -14.43
CA LEU A 627 -14.18 2.25 -13.77
C LEU A 627 -14.20 3.50 -14.65
N SER A 628 -14.01 3.38 -15.97
CA SER A 628 -14.10 4.48 -16.91
C SER A 628 -15.48 5.16 -16.86
N PHE A 629 -16.53 4.36 -16.91
CA PHE A 629 -17.91 4.83 -16.79
C PHE A 629 -18.15 5.53 -15.43
N LEU A 630 -17.65 4.97 -14.34
CA LEU A 630 -17.84 5.55 -13.02
C LEU A 630 -17.02 6.83 -12.80
N CYS A 631 -15.81 6.91 -13.34
CA CYS A 631 -15.01 8.14 -13.35
C CYS A 631 -15.75 9.29 -14.09
N GLU A 632 -16.35 8.99 -15.24
CA GLU A 632 -17.17 9.97 -15.97
C GLU A 632 -18.39 10.42 -15.15
N LYS A 633 -19.13 9.49 -14.54
CA LYS A 633 -20.25 9.77 -13.65
C LYS A 633 -19.85 10.64 -12.45
N ALA A 634 -18.73 10.34 -11.85
CA ALA A 634 -18.19 11.05 -10.68
C ALA A 634 -17.51 12.38 -11.04
N GLY A 635 -17.29 12.67 -12.32
CA GLY A 635 -16.48 13.80 -12.75
C GLY A 635 -15.01 13.70 -12.29
N VAL A 636 -14.47 12.48 -12.21
CA VAL A 636 -13.04 12.24 -11.94
C VAL A 636 -12.30 12.43 -13.24
N ALA A 637 -11.36 13.38 -13.24
CA ALA A 637 -10.52 13.64 -14.40
C ALA A 637 -9.59 12.44 -14.68
N ARG A 638 -9.37 12.17 -15.95
CA ARG A 638 -8.42 11.17 -16.42
C ARG A 638 -7.48 11.79 -17.44
N GLU A 639 -6.27 11.31 -17.50
CA GLU A 639 -5.34 11.64 -18.57
C GLU A 639 -5.74 10.89 -19.86
N GLU A 640 -5.42 11.45 -21.02
CA GLU A 640 -5.55 10.73 -22.30
C GLU A 640 -4.49 9.64 -22.44
N ALA A 641 -3.33 9.84 -21.81
CA ALA A 641 -2.27 8.83 -21.74
C ALA A 641 -2.76 7.60 -20.98
N VAL A 642 -2.32 6.44 -21.41
CA VAL A 642 -2.57 5.14 -20.79
C VAL A 642 -1.27 4.38 -20.61
N TYR A 643 -1.26 3.43 -19.65
CA TYR A 643 -0.12 2.55 -19.47
C TYR A 643 0.37 1.98 -20.82
N PRO A 644 1.70 1.96 -21.08
CA PRO A 644 2.82 2.15 -20.16
C PRO A 644 3.26 3.60 -19.89
N LEU A 645 2.57 4.59 -20.43
CA LEU A 645 2.82 5.99 -20.13
C LEU A 645 1.99 6.43 -18.92
N ILE A 646 2.68 6.74 -17.82
CA ILE A 646 2.05 7.11 -16.54
C ILE A 646 2.27 8.59 -16.27
N VAL A 647 1.21 9.27 -15.87
CA VAL A 647 1.19 10.69 -15.50
C VAL A 647 0.88 10.83 -14.01
N LYS A 648 1.68 11.62 -13.31
CA LYS A 648 1.49 11.93 -11.89
C LYS A 648 1.54 13.44 -11.67
N ARG A 649 0.63 13.94 -10.83
CA ARG A 649 0.56 15.39 -10.54
C ARG A 649 0.61 15.68 -9.05
N GLY A 650 1.06 16.85 -8.69
CA GLY A 650 1.01 17.37 -7.33
C GLY A 650 1.34 18.85 -7.26
N ILE A 651 1.12 19.44 -6.10
CA ILE A 651 1.44 20.84 -5.83
C ILE A 651 2.66 20.89 -4.92
N ASN A 652 3.70 21.63 -5.32
CA ASN A 652 4.90 21.81 -4.52
C ASN A 652 4.75 22.93 -3.46
N ASP A 653 5.76 23.13 -2.63
CA ASP A 653 5.76 24.20 -1.63
C ASP A 653 5.78 25.62 -2.25
N LEU A 654 6.16 25.76 -3.52
CA LEU A 654 6.09 27.01 -4.28
C LEU A 654 4.67 27.29 -4.84
N GLN A 655 3.69 26.46 -4.51
CA GLN A 655 2.30 26.49 -4.97
C GLN A 655 2.18 26.35 -6.49
N LYS A 656 3.12 25.64 -7.11
CA LYS A 656 3.11 25.32 -8.54
C LYS A 656 2.75 23.86 -8.75
N GLU A 657 2.01 23.58 -9.82
CA GLU A 657 1.74 22.21 -10.23
C GLU A 657 3.02 21.60 -10.83
N ILE A 658 3.34 20.41 -10.35
CA ILE A 658 4.40 19.56 -10.90
C ILE A 658 3.73 18.38 -11.58
N THR A 659 4.05 18.17 -12.84
CA THR A 659 3.59 17.02 -13.63
C THR A 659 4.77 16.13 -14.00
N TYR A 660 4.65 14.86 -13.65
CA TYR A 660 5.60 13.82 -14.00
C TYR A 660 5.01 12.94 -15.09
N TYR A 661 5.81 12.66 -16.11
CA TYR A 661 5.51 11.64 -17.13
C TYR A 661 6.56 10.55 -17.03
N PHE A 662 6.13 9.28 -17.01
CA PHE A 662 7.01 8.11 -16.93
C PHE A 662 6.65 7.12 -18.05
N ASN A 663 7.64 6.69 -18.80
CA ASN A 663 7.50 5.61 -19.77
C ASN A 663 8.04 4.30 -19.16
N TYR A 664 7.15 3.40 -18.77
CA TYR A 664 7.49 2.08 -18.23
C TYR A 664 7.54 1.00 -19.33
N SER A 665 8.21 1.29 -20.45
CA SER A 665 8.37 0.32 -21.54
C SER A 665 9.67 0.50 -22.32
N GLU A 666 10.02 -0.52 -23.11
CA GLU A 666 11.14 -0.45 -24.06
C GLU A 666 10.80 0.33 -25.34
N GLU A 667 9.54 0.63 -25.57
CA GLU A 667 9.09 1.37 -26.75
C GLU A 667 8.94 2.86 -26.42
N PRO A 668 9.37 3.76 -27.32
CA PRO A 668 9.10 5.19 -27.17
C PRO A 668 7.59 5.45 -27.07
N GLN A 669 7.21 6.38 -26.22
CA GLN A 669 5.81 6.78 -26.03
C GLN A 669 5.63 8.26 -26.38
N GLU A 670 4.47 8.59 -26.91
CA GLU A 670 4.11 9.99 -27.22
C GLU A 670 2.76 10.32 -26.58
N THR A 671 2.60 11.55 -26.17
CA THR A 671 1.32 12.13 -25.71
C THR A 671 1.24 13.59 -26.09
N VAL A 672 0.07 14.19 -25.91
CA VAL A 672 -0.16 15.62 -26.06
C VAL A 672 -0.23 16.24 -24.67
N TYR A 673 0.39 17.38 -24.50
CA TYR A 673 0.31 18.14 -23.25
C TYR A 673 -1.01 18.92 -23.17
N HIS A 674 -1.75 18.75 -22.09
CA HIS A 674 -3.05 19.41 -21.84
C HIS A 674 -3.06 20.25 -20.55
N GLY A 675 -1.92 20.84 -20.17
CA GLY A 675 -1.77 21.70 -19.00
C GLY A 675 -1.59 23.18 -19.35
N ALA A 676 -1.52 24.02 -18.31
CA ALA A 676 -1.06 25.40 -18.43
C ALA A 676 0.42 25.43 -18.91
N GLU A 677 0.88 26.59 -19.38
CA GLU A 677 2.28 26.72 -19.80
C GLU A 677 3.22 26.28 -18.67
N ALA A 678 4.13 25.36 -18.99
CA ALA A 678 5.03 24.75 -18.03
C ALA A 678 6.47 24.75 -18.55
N ARG A 679 7.42 24.80 -17.65
CA ARG A 679 8.83 24.62 -17.98
C ARG A 679 9.28 23.19 -17.73
N VAL A 680 10.18 22.70 -18.55
CA VAL A 680 10.87 21.44 -18.31
C VAL A 680 11.81 21.63 -17.14
N LEU A 681 11.58 20.96 -16.01
CA LEU A 681 12.52 20.92 -14.89
C LEU A 681 13.62 19.90 -15.14
N LEU A 682 13.24 18.71 -15.55
CA LEU A 682 14.14 17.59 -15.67
C LEU A 682 13.59 16.57 -16.67
N ALA A 683 14.49 15.89 -17.36
CA ALA A 683 14.17 14.80 -18.25
C ALA A 683 15.16 13.66 -18.11
N GLY A 684 14.78 12.48 -18.56
CA GLY A 684 15.66 11.31 -18.61
C GLY A 684 16.86 11.51 -19.54
N GLN A 685 17.75 10.53 -19.55
CA GLN A 685 19.05 10.66 -20.21
C GLN A 685 18.94 10.77 -21.72
N ASP A 686 18.02 10.02 -22.31
CA ASP A 686 17.84 9.91 -23.76
C ASP A 686 16.59 10.68 -24.23
N SER A 687 16.06 11.55 -23.38
CA SER A 687 14.87 12.34 -23.67
C SER A 687 15.12 13.37 -24.76
N PRO A 688 14.27 13.46 -25.77
CA PRO A 688 14.35 14.53 -26.77
C PRO A 688 14.09 15.93 -26.18
N HIS A 689 13.53 16.02 -24.97
CA HIS A 689 13.32 17.24 -24.21
C HIS A 689 14.51 17.60 -23.30
N GLY A 690 15.49 16.69 -23.13
CA GLY A 690 16.72 16.90 -22.38
C GLY A 690 17.78 17.55 -23.25
N GLY A 691 17.97 18.85 -23.13
CA GLY A 691 19.25 19.44 -23.50
C GLY A 691 20.35 18.90 -22.57
N ASN A 692 21.55 18.60 -23.10
CA ASN A 692 22.72 18.22 -22.31
C ASN A 692 22.76 19.03 -21.00
N SER A 693 22.93 18.33 -19.87
CA SER A 693 22.94 18.87 -18.52
C SER A 693 23.44 20.35 -18.51
N ALA A 694 22.49 21.25 -18.27
CA ALA A 694 22.86 22.61 -17.87
C ALA A 694 23.80 22.49 -16.67
N ALA A 695 24.75 23.42 -16.56
CA ALA A 695 25.62 23.46 -15.39
C ALA A 695 24.76 23.40 -14.13
N PRO A 696 25.22 22.79 -13.02
CA PRO A 696 24.40 22.41 -11.87
C PRO A 696 23.70 23.56 -11.12
N ASN A 697 23.30 24.62 -11.76
CA ASN A 697 22.52 25.75 -11.22
C ASN A 697 21.68 26.50 -12.28
N GLU A 698 21.59 26.03 -13.52
CA GLU A 698 20.74 26.66 -14.53
C GLU A 698 19.49 25.81 -14.75
N ILE A 699 18.31 26.31 -14.34
CA ILE A 699 17.02 25.71 -14.64
C ILE A 699 16.81 25.78 -16.16
N PRO A 700 16.49 24.66 -16.82
CA PRO A 700 16.20 24.66 -18.26
C PRO A 700 15.12 25.70 -18.61
N THR A 701 15.31 26.40 -19.74
CA THR A 701 14.37 27.44 -20.21
C THR A 701 13.34 26.93 -21.22
N ALA A 702 13.35 25.61 -21.52
CA ALA A 702 12.41 25.02 -22.44
C ALA A 702 10.99 25.08 -21.86
N LEU A 703 10.07 25.65 -22.60
CA LEU A 703 8.66 25.79 -22.26
C LEU A 703 7.85 24.77 -23.08
N VAL A 704 6.81 24.25 -22.44
CA VAL A 704 5.80 23.37 -23.04
C VAL A 704 4.45 24.07 -22.89
N LYS A 705 3.64 24.07 -23.96
CA LYS A 705 2.32 24.69 -24.03
C LYS A 705 1.25 23.66 -24.36
N GLU A 706 0.02 23.99 -24.06
CA GLU A 706 -1.13 23.18 -24.45
C GLU A 706 -1.09 22.84 -25.96
N GLY A 707 -1.27 21.57 -26.29
CA GLY A 707 -1.19 21.03 -27.65
C GLY A 707 0.21 20.59 -28.09
N ASP A 708 1.26 20.84 -27.32
CA ASP A 708 2.62 20.38 -27.65
C ASP A 708 2.71 18.85 -27.50
N ARG A 709 3.43 18.22 -28.45
CA ARG A 709 3.74 16.80 -28.38
C ARG A 709 4.88 16.55 -27.41
N LEU A 710 4.67 15.65 -26.47
CA LEU A 710 5.68 15.11 -25.58
C LEU A 710 6.10 13.73 -26.07
N SER A 711 7.40 13.50 -26.20
CA SER A 711 7.96 12.21 -26.60
C SER A 711 8.94 11.75 -25.50
N LEU A 712 8.72 10.51 -25.01
CA LEU A 712 9.58 9.89 -24.01
C LEU A 712 10.26 8.67 -24.66
N SER A 713 11.56 8.60 -24.52
CA SER A 713 12.33 7.42 -24.91
C SER A 713 11.97 6.22 -24.03
N ARG A 714 12.55 5.05 -24.32
CA ARG A 714 12.36 3.85 -23.47
C ARG A 714 12.86 4.11 -22.04
N TRP A 715 12.12 3.65 -21.05
CA TRP A 715 12.47 3.75 -19.63
C TRP A 715 12.87 5.19 -19.23
N ASP A 716 12.10 6.16 -19.70
CA ASP A 716 12.39 7.60 -19.61
C ASP A 716 11.35 8.31 -18.76
N PHE A 717 11.67 9.53 -18.35
CA PHE A 717 10.73 10.40 -17.64
C PHE A 717 10.92 11.86 -18.00
N LEU A 718 9.87 12.65 -17.76
CA LEU A 718 9.86 14.10 -17.95
C LEU A 718 9.14 14.75 -16.77
N ILE A 719 9.72 15.78 -16.20
CA ILE A 719 9.15 16.57 -15.10
C ILE A 719 8.93 18.00 -15.56
N LEU A 720 7.69 18.44 -15.46
CA LEU A 720 7.26 19.78 -15.82
C LEU A 720 6.82 20.54 -14.56
N GLU A 721 7.10 21.83 -14.51
CA GLU A 721 6.60 22.77 -13.49
C GLU A 721 5.81 23.90 -14.17
N GLU A 722 4.59 24.15 -13.72
CA GLU A 722 3.78 25.27 -14.16
C GLU A 722 4.53 26.60 -13.98
N VAL A 723 4.42 27.54 -14.94
CA VAL A 723 5.18 28.78 -14.93
C VAL A 723 4.62 29.83 -13.99
#